data_d32cbea8474d9ca949b3141d80437044
#
_entry.id   d32cbea8474d9ca949b3141d80437044
#
_cell.length_a   1.000
_cell.length_b   1.000
_cell.length_c   1.000
_cell.angle_alpha   90.00
_cell.angle_beta   90.00
_cell.angle_gamma   90.00
#
_symmetry.space_group_name_H-M   'P 1'
#
loop_
_entity.id
_entity.type
_entity.pdbx_description
1 polymer ?
#
loop_
_entity_poly.entity_id
_entity_poly.type
_entity_poly.pdbx_seq_one_letter_code
_entity_poly.pdbx_strand_id
1 'polypeptide(L)'
;MSIILAAMAPVMTTRSKADSSSPWRYSPENLSDAYFGAGESQIAMIGQPNKLETDDAARLILTTSSSLPVHLSFKRDNTTLGRLQFVDTNLVLGNGSLDHLNGGSNNISIGPNNLTQVTSGGSNIAIGDNAMLSTTSGTSNIGIGTTLSSNVDGNNNVAVGDDSLTKANSSWNVAIGKNSYQSGTGGSNTIVGGDAMSQGSGSNNVALGTNSMWYGSGDGNVSIGANSNYKNKSLTTFSNSTAVGFSSYASGNNSVSIGSSSISGGENSIAIGNLSNAGDSNSVSIGKGSSSSGYWSTATGYESGASGDYSSAYGEQSNASGGSSIALGNGATSSGGSSVALGNESRSEGTTSVAIGCGAETTNTDAIAIGNGVSASGESSIAIGSAAGTSTTSATGEKAIAIGDGSLATNSATVAIGNYAMAKGSNNIAIGNNACQYATGSNKICIGTNSGPKSGDSWASDSVERIFVGSKSKFNDGPAVLEVHNGTNNHYISKGPRYLPETAVVVNGALIVKGPIVASIPKLGSNAHEPTGSQIAALFGSDDGSGNIRDAHNSFRTNSNSVENYFNSYGAFKGVNGNVNNLSDRRLKYVGKESTNGLKKIKQLKVFNYTFKKDETKTPHVGVIAQDLQKVFPDAVKKGTDGFLTIRFEDMFFAMINSIKELDLKYEAQEKRINELETQLKNQNTRLEKLEAKLK
;
A
#
# COMPACT_ATOMS: atom_id res chain seq x y z
N MET A 1 33.75 49.02 21.76
CA MET A 1 33.66 50.28 21.00
C MET A 1 33.09 51.42 21.83
N SER A 2 31.98 51.31 22.50
CA SER A 2 31.41 52.38 23.36
C SER A 2 32.33 52.82 24.53
N ILE A 3 33.08 51.91 25.13
CA ILE A 3 34.00 52.20 26.26
C ILE A 3 35.23 53.00 25.81
N ILE A 4 35.72 52.72 24.59
CA ILE A 4 36.90 53.43 24.05
C ILE A 4 36.53 54.84 23.55
N LEU A 5 35.31 54.99 22.95
CA LEU A 5 34.78 56.30 22.54
C LEU A 5 34.44 57.19 23.75
N ALA A 6 33.85 56.60 24.81
CA ALA A 6 33.53 57.37 26.03
C ALA A 6 34.77 57.86 26.79
N ALA A 7 35.88 57.14 26.74
CA ALA A 7 37.16 57.55 27.31
C ALA A 7 37.87 58.63 26.44
N MET A 8 37.56 58.74 25.17
CA MET A 8 38.13 59.75 24.24
C MET A 8 37.35 61.07 24.20
N ALA A 9 36.02 61.04 24.44
CA ALA A 9 35.20 62.22 24.37
C ALA A 9 35.65 63.40 25.28
N PRO A 10 36.04 63.17 26.54
CA PRO A 10 36.53 64.24 27.38
C PRO A 10 37.86 64.84 26.96
N VAL A 11 38.70 64.05 26.26
CA VAL A 11 40.02 64.51 25.80
C VAL A 11 39.96 65.34 24.54
N MET A 12 38.97 65.08 23.71
CA MET A 12 38.80 65.80 22.42
C MET A 12 38.07 67.15 22.55
N THR A 13 37.29 67.37 23.62
CA THR A 13 36.49 68.59 23.82
C THR A 13 37.21 69.74 24.44
N THR A 14 38.48 69.64 24.91
CA THR A 14 39.10 70.64 25.76
C THR A 14 40.25 71.46 25.18
N ARG A 15 40.67 71.31 23.91
CA ARG A 15 41.82 72.11 23.42
C ARG A 15 41.73 72.61 21.99
N SER A 16 41.55 73.89 21.88
CA SER A 16 41.67 74.69 20.66
C SER A 16 43.01 75.40 20.51
N LYS A 17 44.09 75.10 21.27
CA LYS A 17 45.40 75.69 21.14
C LYS A 17 46.52 74.66 21.16
N ALA A 18 47.39 74.72 20.15
CA ALA A 18 48.65 73.97 20.07
C ALA A 18 49.55 74.34 21.23
N ASP A 19 49.68 73.44 22.22
CA ASP A 19 50.69 73.49 23.26
C ASP A 19 51.72 72.39 22.96
N SER A 20 52.98 72.65 23.15
CA SER A 20 54.09 71.73 22.89
C SER A 20 54.11 70.51 23.78
N SER A 21 53.19 70.43 24.77
CA SER A 21 52.95 69.31 25.66
C SER A 21 51.68 68.48 25.23
N SER A 22 50.98 68.87 24.19
CA SER A 22 49.80 68.22 23.71
C SER A 22 50.16 66.89 23.03
N PRO A 23 49.43 65.80 23.31
CA PRO A 23 49.59 64.54 22.57
C PRO A 23 49.17 64.65 21.07
N TRP A 24 48.64 65.76 20.64
CA TRP A 24 48.30 66.09 19.27
C TRP A 24 49.40 66.88 18.59
N ARG A 25 49.96 66.37 17.50
CA ARG A 25 50.88 67.08 16.65
C ARG A 25 50.25 67.37 15.29
N TYR A 26 50.41 68.60 14.82
CA TYR A 26 50.12 68.96 13.42
C TYR A 26 51.40 68.81 12.60
N SER A 27 51.32 68.11 11.49
CA SER A 27 52.36 68.19 10.46
C SER A 27 52.18 69.50 9.70
N PRO A 28 53.19 70.33 9.59
CA PRO A 28 53.06 71.64 8.91
C PRO A 28 52.88 71.50 7.39
N GLU A 29 53.13 70.33 6.81
CA GLU A 29 53.17 70.18 5.36
C GLU A 29 51.93 69.54 4.75
N ASN A 30 51.05 68.98 5.54
CA ASN A 30 49.77 68.40 5.07
C ASN A 30 48.68 68.53 6.15
N LEU A 31 47.81 69.53 5.99
CA LEU A 31 46.66 69.79 6.87
C LEU A 31 45.58 68.69 6.83
N SER A 32 45.85 67.54 6.16
CA SER A 32 44.89 66.44 5.99
C SER A 32 45.01 65.32 7.03
N ASP A 33 46.09 65.30 7.81
CA ASP A 33 46.35 64.20 8.74
C ASP A 33 46.44 64.67 10.19
N ALA A 34 45.58 64.26 11.07
CA ALA A 34 45.63 64.46 12.50
C ALA A 34 46.17 63.20 13.19
N TYR A 35 47.29 63.30 13.95
CA TYR A 35 47.86 62.16 14.65
C TYR A 35 47.68 62.28 16.17
N PHE A 36 47.34 61.20 16.82
CA PHE A 36 47.35 61.09 18.27
C PHE A 36 48.73 60.63 18.72
N GLY A 37 49.50 61.50 19.42
CA GLY A 37 50.91 61.36 19.61
C GLY A 37 51.36 60.45 20.75
N ALA A 38 52.63 60.06 20.63
CA ALA A 38 53.54 59.46 21.61
C ALA A 38 53.02 58.33 22.50
N GLY A 39 52.70 57.21 21.92
CA GLY A 39 52.43 55.93 22.53
C GLY A 39 52.28 54.88 21.46
N GLU A 40 52.26 53.65 21.86
CA GLU A 40 52.28 52.48 20.97
C GLU A 40 51.05 52.32 20.05
N SER A 41 50.05 53.23 20.11
CA SER A 41 48.86 53.21 19.27
C SER A 41 48.60 54.61 18.69
N GLN A 42 48.54 54.70 17.37
CA GLN A 42 48.22 55.91 16.66
C GLN A 42 46.88 55.77 15.89
N ILE A 43 46.03 56.80 15.93
CA ILE A 43 44.85 56.93 15.08
C ILE A 43 45.19 57.92 13.99
N ALA A 44 45.31 57.51 12.73
CA ALA A 44 45.47 58.37 11.59
C ALA A 44 44.17 58.51 10.85
N MET A 45 43.70 59.72 10.57
CA MET A 45 42.54 60.02 9.72
C MET A 45 43.04 60.47 8.36
N ILE A 46 42.72 59.71 7.33
CA ILE A 46 43.04 59.99 5.94
C ILE A 46 41.75 60.46 5.24
N GLY A 47 41.83 61.58 4.61
CA GLY A 47 40.73 62.33 4.03
C GLY A 47 40.70 63.75 4.62
N GLN A 48 40.06 64.68 4.02
CA GLN A 48 39.92 66.02 4.57
C GLN A 48 38.61 66.13 5.39
N PRO A 49 38.63 65.81 6.72
CA PRO A 49 37.45 66.10 7.52
C PRO A 49 37.30 67.61 7.63
N ASN A 50 36.18 68.15 7.18
CA ASN A 50 35.92 69.59 7.33
C ASN A 50 35.68 69.96 8.78
N LYS A 51 35.29 69.00 9.61
CA LYS A 51 34.95 69.23 11.01
C LYS A 51 34.99 67.94 11.85
N LEU A 52 35.58 68.02 13.02
CA LEU A 52 35.38 67.05 14.07
C LEU A 52 34.44 67.68 15.10
N GLU A 53 33.25 67.20 15.22
CA GLU A 53 32.24 67.70 16.15
C GLU A 53 31.74 66.60 17.07
N THR A 54 31.44 66.96 18.33
CA THR A 54 30.59 66.18 19.20
C THR A 54 29.24 66.90 19.33
N ASP A 55 28.16 66.21 19.15
CA ASP A 55 26.82 66.71 19.49
C ASP A 55 26.56 66.56 20.99
N ASP A 56 25.42 67.13 21.46
CA ASP A 56 24.99 67.05 22.85
C ASP A 56 24.72 65.59 23.34
N ALA A 57 24.72 64.62 22.42
CA ALA A 57 24.55 63.21 22.70
C ALA A 57 25.91 62.46 22.80
N ALA A 58 27.02 63.15 22.85
CA ALA A 58 28.37 62.58 22.97
C ALA A 58 28.76 61.65 21.80
N ARG A 59 28.36 61.98 20.59
CA ARG A 59 28.75 61.26 19.35
C ARG A 59 29.95 61.91 18.70
N LEU A 60 30.90 61.07 18.22
CA LEU A 60 31.96 61.54 17.31
C LEU A 60 31.41 61.59 15.90
N ILE A 61 31.28 62.79 15.31
CA ILE A 61 30.83 62.99 13.94
C ILE A 61 32.03 63.35 13.09
N LEU A 62 32.33 62.55 12.09
CA LEU A 62 33.34 62.83 11.06
C LEU A 62 32.60 63.16 9.76
N THR A 63 32.68 64.42 9.30
CA THR A 63 32.12 64.85 8.05
C THR A 63 33.19 65.25 7.05
N THR A 64 33.02 64.94 5.78
CA THR A 64 33.90 65.38 4.70
C THR A 64 33.10 66.15 3.67
N SER A 65 33.73 67.12 3.03
CA SER A 65 33.18 67.86 1.90
C SER A 65 33.64 67.29 0.56
N SER A 66 34.44 66.26 0.57
CA SER A 66 35.02 65.63 -0.63
C SER A 66 34.47 64.22 -0.84
N SER A 67 34.52 63.76 -2.06
CA SER A 67 34.16 62.39 -2.43
C SER A 67 35.21 61.35 -1.96
N LEU A 68 36.21 61.75 -1.19
CA LEU A 68 37.21 60.84 -0.68
C LEU A 68 36.69 60.06 0.54
N PRO A 69 37.02 58.76 0.66
CA PRO A 69 36.55 57.93 1.76
C PRO A 69 37.16 58.39 3.12
N VAL A 70 36.33 58.46 4.15
CA VAL A 70 36.76 58.68 5.54
C VAL A 70 37.14 57.35 6.16
N HIS A 71 38.36 57.27 6.74
CA HIS A 71 38.76 56.08 7.45
C HIS A 71 39.46 56.41 8.78
N LEU A 72 39.26 55.52 9.76
CA LEU A 72 40.01 55.48 11.02
C LEU A 72 40.98 54.30 10.96
N SER A 73 42.27 54.53 10.89
CA SER A 73 43.27 53.48 10.81
C SER A 73 43.88 53.19 12.18
N PHE A 74 43.92 51.94 12.54
CA PHE A 74 44.62 51.42 13.72
C PHE A 74 45.98 50.90 13.25
N LYS A 75 47.06 51.47 13.73
CA LYS A 75 48.42 51.14 13.32
C LYS A 75 49.27 50.80 14.52
N ARG A 76 50.25 49.87 14.34
CA ARG A 76 51.36 49.59 15.25
C ARG A 76 52.65 49.54 14.40
N ASP A 77 53.68 50.32 14.78
CA ASP A 77 54.98 50.35 14.10
C ASP A 77 54.86 50.57 12.57
N ASN A 78 54.06 51.56 12.15
CA ASN A 78 53.71 51.85 10.79
C ASN A 78 52.93 50.77 10.01
N THR A 79 52.70 49.64 10.64
CA THR A 79 51.86 48.57 10.03
C THR A 79 50.38 48.80 10.36
N THR A 80 49.55 48.93 9.34
CA THR A 80 48.08 49.02 9.49
C THR A 80 47.56 47.70 10.02
N LEU A 81 47.07 47.68 11.27
CA LEU A 81 46.45 46.49 11.90
C LEU A 81 44.99 46.35 11.48
N GLY A 82 44.33 47.47 11.17
CA GLY A 82 42.97 47.50 10.75
C GLY A 82 42.51 48.94 10.43
N ARG A 83 41.45 49.08 9.70
CA ARG A 83 40.82 50.39 9.46
C ARG A 83 39.29 50.25 9.54
N LEU A 84 38.66 51.29 10.07
CA LEU A 84 37.21 51.51 9.91
C LEU A 84 37.07 52.59 8.84
N GLN A 85 36.38 52.30 7.80
CA GLN A 85 36.21 53.18 6.66
C GLN A 85 34.72 53.21 6.19
N PHE A 86 34.27 54.37 5.86
CA PHE A 86 33.01 54.58 5.16
C PHE A 86 33.33 55.06 3.75
N VAL A 87 32.95 54.31 2.74
CA VAL A 87 33.09 54.69 1.34
C VAL A 87 31.69 54.77 0.76
N ASP A 88 31.23 55.97 0.47
CA ASP A 88 29.82 56.23 0.14
C ASP A 88 28.89 55.65 1.22
N THR A 89 28.07 54.65 0.88
CA THR A 89 27.18 53.95 1.83
C THR A 89 27.77 52.66 2.35
N ASN A 90 29.06 52.36 2.07
CA ASN A 90 29.69 51.11 2.47
C ASN A 90 30.41 51.24 3.83
N LEU A 91 30.32 50.21 4.67
CA LEU A 91 31.03 50.08 5.94
C LEU A 91 32.20 49.10 5.79
N VAL A 92 33.40 49.53 6.06
CA VAL A 92 34.62 48.70 5.99
C VAL A 92 35.33 48.72 7.33
N LEU A 93 35.54 47.53 7.89
CA LEU A 93 36.41 47.30 9.08
C LEU A 93 37.43 46.23 8.74
N GLY A 94 38.58 46.62 8.25
CA GLY A 94 39.61 45.67 7.81
C GLY A 94 40.64 46.35 6.88
N ASN A 95 41.63 45.58 6.45
CA ASN A 95 42.64 46.04 5.50
C ASN A 95 42.48 45.31 4.16
N GLY A 96 42.70 46.01 3.04
CA GLY A 96 42.59 45.41 1.70
C GLY A 96 41.18 45.07 1.26
N SER A 97 40.15 45.58 1.93
CA SER A 97 38.76 45.29 1.63
C SER A 97 38.16 46.40 0.78
N LEU A 98 37.31 46.03 -0.21
CA LEU A 98 36.63 46.96 -1.17
C LEU A 98 37.61 47.86 -1.96
N ASP A 99 38.83 47.41 -2.21
CA ASP A 99 39.87 48.23 -2.84
C ASP A 99 39.62 48.53 -4.32
N HIS A 100 38.75 47.77 -5.02
CA HIS A 100 38.39 47.95 -6.44
C HIS A 100 36.96 48.47 -6.65
N LEU A 101 36.31 48.97 -5.61
CA LEU A 101 34.92 49.40 -5.68
C LEU A 101 34.74 50.57 -6.68
N ASN A 102 33.85 50.39 -7.64
CA ASN A 102 33.49 51.42 -8.63
C ASN A 102 31.96 51.45 -8.80
N GLY A 103 31.28 52.08 -7.86
CA GLY A 103 29.83 52.28 -7.91
C GLY A 103 28.96 51.31 -7.10
N GLY A 104 29.52 50.34 -6.41
CA GLY A 104 28.76 49.47 -5.47
C GLY A 104 28.42 50.17 -4.16
N SER A 105 27.25 49.92 -3.59
CA SER A 105 26.72 50.60 -2.41
C SER A 105 26.15 49.66 -1.35
N ASN A 106 26.06 50.16 -0.09
CA ASN A 106 25.48 49.46 1.04
C ASN A 106 26.17 48.16 1.41
N ASN A 107 27.47 47.99 1.13
CA ASN A 107 28.23 46.83 1.50
C ASN A 107 28.78 46.95 2.94
N ILE A 108 28.83 45.85 3.67
CA ILE A 108 29.45 45.73 4.96
C ILE A 108 30.62 44.74 4.86
N SER A 109 31.83 45.19 5.16
CA SER A 109 33.05 44.40 5.14
C SER A 109 33.73 44.42 6.53
N ILE A 110 33.86 43.27 7.17
CA ILE A 110 34.53 43.12 8.45
C ILE A 110 35.60 42.03 8.35
N GLY A 111 36.85 42.43 8.39
CA GLY A 111 38.01 41.52 8.23
C GLY A 111 38.88 41.89 7.03
N PRO A 112 40.05 41.29 6.87
CA PRO A 112 40.97 41.63 5.78
C PRO A 112 40.54 41.01 4.45
N ASN A 113 40.93 41.70 3.37
CA ASN A 113 40.79 41.26 1.98
C ASN A 113 39.35 40.83 1.56
N ASN A 114 38.31 41.29 2.24
CA ASN A 114 36.93 41.01 1.87
C ASN A 114 36.49 41.86 0.67
N LEU A 115 35.71 41.28 -0.23
CA LEU A 115 35.09 41.98 -1.36
C LEU A 115 36.14 42.74 -2.22
N THR A 116 37.36 42.24 -2.36
CA THR A 116 38.48 42.93 -3.03
C THR A 116 38.24 43.16 -4.51
N GLN A 117 37.44 42.32 -5.19
CA GLN A 117 37.16 42.40 -6.63
C GLN A 117 35.83 43.10 -6.94
N VAL A 118 35.06 43.53 -5.93
CA VAL A 118 33.76 44.16 -6.15
C VAL A 118 33.92 45.46 -6.90
N THR A 119 33.28 45.53 -8.06
CA THR A 119 33.25 46.75 -8.90
C THR A 119 31.89 47.48 -8.83
N SER A 120 30.79 46.76 -8.93
CA SER A 120 29.44 47.32 -8.94
C SER A 120 28.44 46.62 -8.01
N GLY A 121 28.85 45.51 -7.33
CA GLY A 121 28.00 44.79 -6.41
C GLY A 121 27.61 45.58 -5.15
N GLY A 122 26.35 45.49 -4.72
CA GLY A 122 25.82 46.26 -3.57
C GLY A 122 25.05 45.39 -2.55
N SER A 123 24.87 45.99 -1.37
CA SER A 123 24.13 45.36 -0.27
C SER A 123 24.72 44.01 0.21
N ASN A 124 26.01 43.80 0.05
CA ASN A 124 26.69 42.56 0.49
C ASN A 124 27.23 42.72 1.92
N ILE A 125 27.22 41.65 2.69
CA ILE A 125 27.81 41.55 4.01
C ILE A 125 28.92 40.49 3.97
N ALA A 126 30.17 40.91 4.15
CA ALA A 126 31.35 40.05 4.18
C ALA A 126 32.03 40.12 5.53
N ILE A 127 32.13 39.04 6.25
CA ILE A 127 32.78 38.95 7.60
C ILE A 127 33.76 37.80 7.62
N GLY A 128 35.03 38.06 7.78
CA GLY A 128 36.06 37.02 7.80
C GLY A 128 37.36 37.46 7.18
N ASP A 129 38.23 36.55 6.82
CA ASP A 129 39.41 36.76 5.98
C ASP A 129 39.10 36.20 4.59
N ASN A 130 39.34 37.03 3.56
CA ASN A 130 39.03 36.68 2.16
C ASN A 130 37.53 36.32 1.89
N ALA A 131 36.63 36.83 2.71
CA ALA A 131 35.20 36.61 2.46
C ALA A 131 34.77 37.33 1.20
N MET A 132 34.10 36.62 0.29
CA MET A 132 33.59 37.14 -0.99
C MET A 132 34.71 37.78 -1.86
N LEU A 133 35.93 37.20 -1.81
CA LEU A 133 37.15 37.72 -2.42
C LEU A 133 36.97 38.04 -3.93
N SER A 134 36.32 37.15 -4.68
CA SER A 134 36.21 37.23 -6.15
C SER A 134 34.83 37.71 -6.65
N THR A 135 33.96 38.20 -5.78
CA THR A 135 32.69 38.78 -6.18
C THR A 135 32.92 40.09 -6.90
N THR A 136 32.37 40.27 -8.10
CA THR A 136 32.55 41.51 -8.91
C THR A 136 31.27 42.33 -8.99
N SER A 137 30.14 41.73 -9.29
CA SER A 137 28.85 42.43 -9.50
C SER A 137 27.70 41.86 -8.63
N GLY A 138 27.91 40.78 -7.89
CA GLY A 138 26.92 40.15 -7.03
C GLY A 138 26.31 41.09 -5.99
N THR A 139 24.98 40.98 -5.77
CA THR A 139 24.24 41.86 -4.84
C THR A 139 23.52 41.08 -3.76
N SER A 140 23.35 41.70 -2.58
CA SER A 140 22.56 41.15 -1.48
C SER A 140 23.08 39.79 -0.97
N ASN A 141 24.39 39.56 -1.00
CA ASN A 141 25.00 38.37 -0.51
C ASN A 141 25.50 38.53 0.94
N ILE A 142 25.45 37.48 1.73
CA ILE A 142 26.04 37.42 3.07
C ILE A 142 27.13 36.35 3.06
N GLY A 143 28.37 36.71 3.35
CA GLY A 143 29.51 35.81 3.45
C GLY A 143 30.18 35.95 4.81
N ILE A 144 30.23 34.88 5.59
CA ILE A 144 30.89 34.82 6.91
C ILE A 144 31.89 33.66 6.95
N GLY A 145 33.17 33.94 7.10
CA GLY A 145 34.28 33.00 6.96
C GLY A 145 35.01 33.19 5.64
N THR A 146 35.82 32.25 5.20
CA THR A 146 36.44 32.22 3.86
C THR A 146 35.43 31.76 2.81
N THR A 147 34.41 32.56 2.52
CA THR A 147 33.26 32.21 1.72
C THR A 147 33.27 32.89 0.36
N LEU A 148 32.50 32.34 -0.60
CA LEU A 148 32.27 32.99 -1.90
C LEU A 148 33.59 33.45 -2.56
N SER A 149 34.66 32.66 -2.40
CA SER A 149 36.05 33.07 -2.70
C SER A 149 36.40 33.00 -4.19
N SER A 150 35.65 32.33 -5.05
CA SER A 150 35.96 32.10 -6.44
C SER A 150 34.78 32.45 -7.35
N ASN A 151 34.89 33.64 -8.01
CA ASN A 151 34.08 34.04 -9.16
C ASN A 151 32.54 33.96 -8.93
N VAL A 152 32.04 34.67 -7.91
CA VAL A 152 30.63 34.59 -7.50
C VAL A 152 29.95 35.93 -7.79
N ASP A 153 29.27 36.01 -8.94
CA ASP A 153 28.41 37.12 -9.32
C ASP A 153 26.90 36.84 -9.10
N GLY A 154 26.57 35.79 -8.39
CA GLY A 154 25.20 35.50 -7.97
C GLY A 154 24.67 36.46 -6.92
N ASN A 155 23.34 36.55 -6.82
CA ASN A 155 22.66 37.48 -5.91
C ASN A 155 21.91 36.74 -4.82
N ASN A 156 21.68 37.42 -3.69
CA ASN A 156 20.84 36.90 -2.59
C ASN A 156 21.34 35.57 -2.03
N ASN A 157 22.66 35.37 -1.92
CA ASN A 157 23.23 34.18 -1.33
C ASN A 157 23.62 34.44 0.13
N VAL A 158 23.50 33.39 0.95
CA VAL A 158 24.00 33.35 2.32
C VAL A 158 25.06 32.25 2.42
N ALA A 159 26.28 32.59 2.74
CA ALA A 159 27.39 31.67 2.93
C ALA A 159 28.01 31.87 4.32
N VAL A 160 28.02 30.85 5.15
CA VAL A 160 28.60 30.89 6.50
C VAL A 160 29.47 29.66 6.72
N GLY A 161 30.75 29.87 6.91
CA GLY A 161 31.75 28.82 7.13
C GLY A 161 32.90 28.86 6.14
N ASP A 162 34.01 28.21 6.47
CA ASP A 162 35.16 28.13 5.56
C ASP A 162 34.82 27.38 4.29
N ASP A 163 35.24 27.91 3.16
CA ASP A 163 35.00 27.36 1.81
C ASP A 163 33.52 27.09 1.48
N SER A 164 32.59 27.75 2.17
CA SER A 164 31.19 27.67 1.81
C SER A 164 30.90 28.46 0.53
N LEU A 165 30.13 27.88 -0.39
CA LEU A 165 29.66 28.51 -1.64
C LEU A 165 30.78 29.10 -2.51
N THR A 166 31.96 28.43 -2.62
CA THR A 166 33.15 29.04 -3.23
C THR A 166 33.05 29.25 -4.74
N LYS A 167 32.23 28.51 -5.48
CA LYS A 167 32.16 28.55 -6.98
C LYS A 167 30.79 28.87 -7.55
N ALA A 168 29.83 29.37 -6.78
CA ALA A 168 28.46 29.51 -7.25
C ALA A 168 28.27 30.86 -8.00
N ASN A 169 28.13 30.80 -9.31
CA ASN A 169 27.61 31.89 -10.14
C ASN A 169 26.06 31.96 -10.16
N SER A 170 25.42 31.41 -9.16
CA SER A 170 23.96 31.30 -9.07
C SER A 170 23.42 32.06 -7.87
N SER A 171 22.12 32.30 -7.84
CA SER A 171 21.47 33.16 -6.86
C SER A 171 20.56 32.38 -5.92
N TRP A 172 20.21 33.01 -4.79
CA TRP A 172 19.24 32.48 -3.83
C TRP A 172 19.69 31.24 -3.09
N ASN A 173 21.00 31.05 -2.87
CA ASN A 173 21.51 29.92 -2.11
C ASN A 173 21.76 30.30 -0.65
N VAL A 174 21.47 29.38 0.26
CA VAL A 174 21.88 29.40 1.65
C VAL A 174 22.86 28.24 1.88
N ALA A 175 24.11 28.53 2.22
CA ALA A 175 25.14 27.53 2.49
C ALA A 175 25.77 27.81 3.87
N ILE A 176 25.51 26.96 4.84
CA ILE A 176 26.01 27.11 6.21
C ILE A 176 26.78 25.85 6.60
N GLY A 177 28.05 26.01 6.86
CA GLY A 177 28.97 24.93 7.24
C GLY A 177 30.26 24.95 6.42
N LYS A 178 31.30 24.32 6.93
CA LYS A 178 32.57 24.19 6.22
C LYS A 178 32.37 23.38 4.94
N ASN A 179 32.93 23.85 3.81
CA ASN A 179 32.81 23.25 2.47
C ASN A 179 31.35 23.03 1.99
N SER A 180 30.36 23.65 2.63
CA SER A 180 28.97 23.53 2.19
C SER A 180 28.82 24.18 0.81
N TYR A 181 28.27 23.44 -0.17
CA TYR A 181 28.11 23.88 -1.56
C TYR A 181 29.39 24.40 -2.22
N GLN A 182 30.57 23.87 -1.83
CA GLN A 182 31.88 24.40 -2.22
C GLN A 182 32.06 24.48 -3.76
N SER A 183 31.74 23.43 -4.49
CA SER A 183 31.87 23.38 -5.97
C SER A 183 30.51 23.25 -6.66
N GLY A 184 29.41 23.51 -5.97
CA GLY A 184 28.07 23.37 -6.48
C GLY A 184 27.68 24.41 -7.51
N THR A 185 26.76 24.03 -8.38
CA THR A 185 26.17 24.92 -9.40
C THR A 185 24.66 24.84 -9.35
N GLY A 186 23.97 25.96 -9.56
CA GLY A 186 22.51 26.05 -9.47
C GLY A 186 22.06 27.00 -8.36
N GLY A 187 20.81 27.43 -8.41
CA GLY A 187 20.24 28.46 -7.52
C GLY A 187 19.13 27.95 -6.62
N SER A 188 18.74 28.80 -5.66
CA SER A 188 17.62 28.51 -4.74
C SER A 188 17.81 27.26 -3.87
N ASN A 189 19.05 26.96 -3.49
CA ASN A 189 19.37 25.83 -2.63
C ASN A 189 19.47 26.25 -1.16
N THR A 190 19.01 25.39 -0.23
CA THR A 190 19.19 25.56 1.21
C THR A 190 20.08 24.42 1.74
N ILE A 191 21.29 24.75 2.13
CA ILE A 191 22.34 23.79 2.45
C ILE A 191 22.91 24.13 3.82
N VAL A 192 22.81 23.19 4.77
CA VAL A 192 23.31 23.35 6.13
C VAL A 192 24.04 22.09 6.58
N GLY A 193 25.32 22.19 6.82
CA GLY A 193 26.17 21.09 7.27
C GLY A 193 27.55 21.12 6.66
N GLY A 194 28.53 20.55 7.33
CA GLY A 194 29.87 20.38 6.77
C GLY A 194 29.85 19.47 5.56
N ASP A 195 30.50 19.87 4.47
CA ASP A 195 30.57 19.13 3.20
C ASP A 195 29.19 18.83 2.56
N ALA A 196 28.11 19.45 3.04
CA ALA A 196 26.78 19.26 2.46
C ALA A 196 26.75 19.80 1.02
N MET A 197 26.26 19.00 0.08
CA MET A 197 26.18 19.27 -1.36
C MET A 197 27.48 19.84 -1.98
N SER A 198 28.62 19.55 -1.35
CA SER A 198 29.92 20.18 -1.66
C SER A 198 30.33 20.03 -3.14
N GLN A 199 30.02 18.93 -3.79
CA GLN A 199 30.27 18.62 -5.19
C GLN A 199 28.96 18.47 -6.00
N GLY A 200 27.82 18.79 -5.40
CA GLY A 200 26.51 18.64 -6.02
C GLY A 200 26.13 19.80 -6.94
N SER A 201 25.10 19.58 -7.78
CA SER A 201 24.60 20.59 -8.71
C SER A 201 23.07 20.53 -8.80
N GLY A 202 22.48 21.61 -9.33
CA GLY A 202 21.03 21.73 -9.50
C GLY A 202 20.41 22.80 -8.61
N SER A 203 19.13 23.02 -8.78
CA SER A 203 18.38 24.11 -8.16
C SER A 203 17.24 23.63 -7.27
N ASN A 204 16.82 24.50 -6.35
CA ASN A 204 15.67 24.21 -5.45
C ASN A 204 15.91 23.01 -4.52
N ASN A 205 17.14 22.71 -4.15
CA ASN A 205 17.47 21.60 -3.28
C ASN A 205 17.57 22.03 -1.81
N VAL A 206 17.23 21.12 -0.92
CA VAL A 206 17.44 21.22 0.53
C VAL A 206 18.39 20.12 0.98
N ALA A 207 19.55 20.48 1.52
CA ALA A 207 20.56 19.56 2.06
C ALA A 207 20.89 19.95 3.49
N LEU A 208 20.42 19.18 4.47
CA LEU A 208 20.65 19.43 5.90
C LEU A 208 21.38 18.25 6.56
N GLY A 209 22.60 18.45 6.95
CA GLY A 209 23.44 17.45 7.62
C GLY A 209 24.84 17.33 7.00
N THR A 210 25.79 16.80 7.77
CA THR A 210 27.15 16.55 7.28
C THR A 210 27.13 15.58 6.11
N ASN A 211 27.83 15.91 5.00
CA ASN A 211 27.88 15.13 3.77
C ASN A 211 26.49 14.88 3.13
N SER A 212 25.47 15.59 3.53
CA SER A 212 24.15 15.47 2.91
C SER A 212 24.26 15.86 1.43
N MET A 213 23.81 14.97 0.52
CA MET A 213 23.77 15.19 -0.93
C MET A 213 25.15 15.55 -1.56
N TRP A 214 26.27 15.05 -1.01
CA TRP A 214 27.61 15.51 -1.38
C TRP A 214 27.89 15.52 -2.89
N TYR A 215 27.59 14.46 -3.64
CA TYR A 215 27.72 14.38 -5.09
C TYR A 215 26.34 14.41 -5.81
N GLY A 216 25.25 14.67 -5.09
CA GLY A 216 23.93 14.67 -5.67
C GLY A 216 23.71 15.80 -6.64
N SER A 217 23.12 15.50 -7.77
CA SER A 217 22.74 16.49 -8.78
C SER A 217 21.27 16.34 -9.16
N GLY A 218 20.70 17.39 -9.75
CA GLY A 218 19.28 17.46 -10.09
C GLY A 218 18.52 18.49 -9.26
N ASP A 219 17.27 18.70 -9.59
CA ASP A 219 16.47 19.79 -9.06
C ASP A 219 15.40 19.31 -8.07
N GLY A 220 15.05 20.17 -7.12
CA GLY A 220 13.90 19.94 -6.24
C GLY A 220 14.08 18.83 -5.19
N ASN A 221 15.31 18.49 -4.83
CA ASN A 221 15.58 17.42 -3.91
C ASN A 221 15.60 17.89 -2.44
N VAL A 222 15.15 17.02 -1.54
CA VAL A 222 15.24 17.20 -0.10
C VAL A 222 16.12 16.09 0.51
N SER A 223 17.21 16.47 1.18
CA SER A 223 18.17 15.54 1.80
C SER A 223 18.44 15.99 3.22
N ILE A 224 17.93 15.27 4.20
CA ILE A 224 18.02 15.63 5.63
C ILE A 224 18.63 14.48 6.43
N GLY A 225 19.77 14.72 7.01
CA GLY A 225 20.51 13.75 7.82
C GLY A 225 21.97 13.62 7.40
N ALA A 226 22.82 13.21 8.31
CA ALA A 226 24.22 12.95 7.96
C ALA A 226 24.32 11.82 6.93
N ASN A 227 25.12 12.03 5.88
CA ASN A 227 25.29 11.11 4.75
C ASN A 227 24.00 10.77 3.99
N SER A 228 22.93 11.55 4.14
CA SER A 228 21.73 11.34 3.34
C SER A 228 22.01 11.69 1.86
N ASN A 229 21.52 10.90 0.92
CA ASN A 229 21.87 11.01 -0.51
C ASN A 229 23.37 11.12 -0.79
N TYR A 230 24.20 10.55 0.12
CA TYR A 230 25.65 10.52 -0.02
C TYR A 230 26.06 9.36 -0.94
N LYS A 231 26.76 9.65 -2.02
CA LYS A 231 27.36 8.63 -2.87
C LYS A 231 28.83 8.92 -3.12
N ASN A 232 29.67 7.92 -2.93
CA ASN A 232 31.11 8.06 -3.10
C ASN A 232 31.46 8.07 -4.60
N LYS A 233 31.84 9.26 -5.15
CA LYS A 233 32.45 9.47 -6.48
C LYS A 233 31.59 9.25 -7.74
N SER A 234 30.27 9.17 -7.68
CA SER A 234 29.46 9.13 -8.92
C SER A 234 28.40 10.23 -8.86
N LEU A 235 28.44 11.18 -9.79
CA LEU A 235 27.38 12.13 -10.03
C LEU A 235 26.11 11.32 -10.42
N THR A 236 25.17 11.26 -9.50
CA THR A 236 23.85 10.71 -9.79
C THR A 236 22.88 11.87 -9.92
N THR A 237 22.24 11.95 -11.09
CA THR A 237 21.15 12.89 -11.31
C THR A 237 19.86 12.26 -10.84
N PHE A 238 19.21 12.90 -9.88
CA PHE A 238 17.86 12.57 -9.42
C PHE A 238 17.15 13.90 -9.13
N SER A 239 15.87 13.96 -9.44
CA SER A 239 15.07 15.16 -9.23
C SER A 239 13.80 14.88 -8.46
N ASN A 240 13.37 15.90 -7.69
CA ASN A 240 12.17 15.80 -6.85
C ASN A 240 12.21 14.64 -5.87
N SER A 241 13.38 14.22 -5.43
CA SER A 241 13.56 13.14 -4.47
C SER A 241 13.63 13.65 -3.03
N THR A 242 13.20 12.83 -2.08
CA THR A 242 13.25 13.15 -0.66
C THR A 242 13.99 12.05 0.10
N ALA A 243 15.10 12.39 0.75
CA ALA A 243 15.86 11.49 1.63
C ALA A 243 15.94 12.08 3.02
N VAL A 244 15.39 11.40 4.02
CA VAL A 244 15.38 11.84 5.41
C VAL A 244 15.89 10.71 6.32
N GLY A 245 17.02 10.93 6.96
CA GLY A 245 17.63 9.97 7.89
C GLY A 245 19.14 9.82 7.69
N PHE A 246 19.82 9.23 8.66
CA PHE A 246 21.23 8.89 8.55
C PHE A 246 21.44 7.90 7.40
N SER A 247 22.31 8.24 6.44
CA SER A 247 22.62 7.41 5.27
C SER A 247 21.40 6.97 4.47
N SER A 248 20.29 7.71 4.52
CA SER A 248 19.13 7.48 3.64
C SER A 248 19.48 7.81 2.20
N TYR A 249 18.94 7.08 1.24
CA TYR A 249 19.30 7.23 -0.17
C TYR A 249 18.09 7.17 -1.10
N ALA A 250 17.75 8.31 -1.71
CA ALA A 250 16.68 8.44 -2.69
C ALA A 250 17.30 8.78 -4.06
N SER A 251 17.54 7.76 -4.88
CA SER A 251 18.23 7.88 -6.18
C SER A 251 17.32 7.81 -7.39
N GLY A 252 16.08 7.46 -7.21
CA GLY A 252 15.06 7.54 -8.26
C GLY A 252 14.48 8.96 -8.37
N ASN A 253 14.07 9.38 -9.55
CA ASN A 253 13.28 10.60 -9.70
C ASN A 253 11.94 10.47 -8.97
N ASN A 254 11.48 11.54 -8.32
CA ASN A 254 10.24 11.56 -7.55
C ASN A 254 10.20 10.51 -6.42
N SER A 255 11.35 10.05 -5.94
CA SER A 255 11.42 8.99 -4.93
C SER A 255 11.46 9.55 -3.51
N VAL A 256 11.01 8.76 -2.55
CA VAL A 256 11.00 9.10 -1.12
C VAL A 256 11.70 8.03 -0.31
N SER A 257 12.73 8.41 0.47
CA SER A 257 13.49 7.53 1.36
C SER A 257 13.53 8.12 2.76
N ILE A 258 12.81 7.56 3.70
CA ILE A 258 12.71 8.05 5.09
C ILE A 258 13.12 6.96 6.08
N GLY A 259 14.19 7.18 6.79
CA GLY A 259 14.72 6.25 7.79
C GLY A 259 16.23 6.08 7.67
N SER A 260 16.87 5.61 8.73
CA SER A 260 18.30 5.32 8.68
C SER A 260 18.59 4.19 7.68
N SER A 261 19.51 4.44 6.75
CA SER A 261 19.90 3.48 5.71
C SER A 261 18.74 2.98 4.83
N SER A 262 17.68 3.76 4.72
CA SER A 262 16.60 3.48 3.77
C SER A 262 17.05 3.79 2.34
N ILE A 263 16.53 3.03 1.37
CA ILE A 263 16.91 3.17 -0.04
C ILE A 263 15.64 3.21 -0.89
N SER A 264 15.48 4.25 -1.70
CA SER A 264 14.49 4.30 -2.78
C SER A 264 15.20 4.50 -4.12
N GLY A 265 15.43 3.39 -4.82
CA GLY A 265 16.24 3.34 -6.03
C GLY A 265 15.47 3.59 -7.32
N GLY A 266 14.22 3.16 -7.36
CA GLY A 266 13.35 3.28 -8.53
C GLY A 266 12.71 4.66 -8.69
N GLU A 267 12.31 4.99 -9.89
CA GLU A 267 11.50 6.17 -10.18
C GLU A 267 10.12 6.05 -9.48
N ASN A 268 9.65 7.14 -8.86
CA ASN A 268 8.39 7.18 -8.08
C ASN A 268 8.35 6.14 -6.93
N SER A 269 9.48 5.67 -6.45
CA SER A 269 9.54 4.68 -5.37
C SER A 269 9.47 5.32 -3.98
N ILE A 270 8.97 4.58 -3.00
CA ILE A 270 8.83 5.03 -1.60
C ILE A 270 9.46 3.99 -0.67
N ALA A 271 10.45 4.39 0.12
CA ALA A 271 11.06 3.57 1.16
C ALA A 271 10.95 4.29 2.51
N ILE A 272 10.20 3.73 3.45
CA ILE A 272 10.00 4.30 4.79
C ILE A 272 10.31 3.26 5.85
N GLY A 273 11.33 3.53 6.65
CA GLY A 273 11.77 2.65 7.74
C GLY A 273 13.29 2.46 7.75
N ASN A 274 13.83 2.05 8.88
CA ASN A 274 15.24 1.69 8.98
C ASN A 274 15.54 0.50 8.05
N LEU A 275 16.56 0.62 7.19
CA LEU A 275 16.94 -0.42 6.21
C LEU A 275 15.84 -0.80 5.22
N SER A 276 14.80 0.03 5.04
CA SER A 276 13.79 -0.22 4.02
C SER A 276 14.37 -0.03 2.61
N ASN A 277 13.97 -0.86 1.65
CA ASN A 277 14.50 -0.82 0.29
C ASN A 277 13.36 -0.88 -0.74
N ALA A 278 13.15 0.20 -1.50
CA ALA A 278 12.27 0.25 -2.66
C ALA A 278 13.14 0.33 -3.92
N GLY A 279 13.48 -0.84 -4.46
CA GLY A 279 14.55 -0.98 -5.47
C GLY A 279 14.14 -0.63 -6.89
N ASP A 280 12.91 -0.90 -7.27
CA ASP A 280 12.44 -0.70 -8.65
C ASP A 280 11.36 0.40 -8.74
N SER A 281 11.02 0.79 -9.98
CA SER A 281 10.11 1.89 -10.24
C SER A 281 8.70 1.62 -9.73
N ASN A 282 8.07 2.68 -9.18
CA ASN A 282 6.74 2.64 -8.60
C ASN A 282 6.61 1.64 -7.43
N SER A 283 7.71 1.23 -6.83
CA SER A 283 7.70 0.31 -5.69
C SER A 283 7.52 1.05 -4.36
N VAL A 284 6.88 0.40 -3.40
CA VAL A 284 6.63 0.94 -2.06
C VAL A 284 7.14 -0.04 -1.00
N SER A 285 8.03 0.43 -0.12
CA SER A 285 8.61 -0.34 0.97
C SER A 285 8.44 0.40 2.29
N ILE A 286 7.60 -0.10 3.17
CA ILE A 286 7.30 0.54 4.46
C ILE A 286 7.50 -0.44 5.61
N GLY A 287 8.44 -0.15 6.47
CA GLY A 287 8.79 -0.97 7.64
C GLY A 287 10.29 -1.14 7.77
N LYS A 288 10.73 -1.50 8.98
CA LYS A 288 12.14 -1.82 9.20
C LYS A 288 12.53 -3.07 8.40
N GLY A 289 13.56 -2.97 7.57
CA GLY A 289 14.07 -4.07 6.77
C GLY A 289 13.13 -4.55 5.66
N SER A 290 12.05 -3.82 5.38
CA SER A 290 11.16 -4.15 4.26
C SER A 290 11.87 -3.97 2.92
N SER A 291 11.50 -4.77 1.92
CA SER A 291 12.11 -4.74 0.59
C SER A 291 11.09 -4.93 -0.52
N SER A 292 10.95 -3.96 -1.41
CA SER A 292 10.15 -4.06 -2.62
C SER A 292 11.06 -3.87 -3.84
N SER A 293 11.46 -4.97 -4.44
CA SER A 293 12.41 -4.98 -5.57
C SER A 293 11.76 -5.32 -6.92
N GLY A 294 10.48 -5.64 -6.93
CA GLY A 294 9.72 -5.81 -8.17
C GLY A 294 9.14 -4.48 -8.66
N TYR A 295 8.95 -4.36 -9.97
CA TYR A 295 8.26 -3.24 -10.61
C TYR A 295 6.80 -3.16 -10.13
N TRP A 296 6.34 -1.96 -9.69
CA TRP A 296 5.01 -1.75 -9.09
C TRP A 296 4.72 -2.63 -7.86
N SER A 297 5.75 -3.02 -7.11
CA SER A 297 5.59 -3.87 -5.93
C SER A 297 5.36 -3.06 -4.65
N THR A 298 4.72 -3.67 -3.67
CA THR A 298 4.48 -3.06 -2.37
C THR A 298 4.86 -4.02 -1.25
N ALA A 299 5.76 -3.62 -0.37
CA ALA A 299 6.14 -4.34 0.84
C ALA A 299 5.86 -3.48 2.08
N THR A 300 4.99 -3.93 2.96
CA THR A 300 4.63 -3.18 4.17
C THR A 300 4.65 -4.10 5.39
N GLY A 301 5.56 -3.85 6.31
CA GLY A 301 5.76 -4.64 7.52
C GLY A 301 7.25 -4.79 7.86
N TYR A 302 7.53 -5.26 9.07
CA TYR A 302 8.88 -5.62 9.49
C TYR A 302 9.41 -6.78 8.62
N GLU A 303 10.57 -6.58 7.98
CA GLU A 303 11.21 -7.58 7.10
C GLU A 303 10.27 -8.15 6.00
N SER A 304 9.27 -7.38 5.58
CA SER A 304 8.40 -7.80 4.48
C SER A 304 9.12 -7.73 3.14
N GLY A 305 8.84 -8.65 2.23
CA GLY A 305 9.47 -8.76 0.91
C GLY A 305 8.45 -8.80 -0.23
N ALA A 306 8.61 -7.95 -1.26
CA ALA A 306 7.82 -7.98 -2.49
C ALA A 306 8.78 -7.91 -3.68
N SER A 307 9.24 -9.07 -4.14
CA SER A 307 10.25 -9.17 -5.20
C SER A 307 9.67 -9.46 -6.59
N GLY A 308 8.45 -9.94 -6.66
CA GLY A 308 7.76 -10.10 -7.93
C GLY A 308 7.20 -8.78 -8.47
N ASP A 309 7.18 -8.61 -9.79
CA ASP A 309 6.52 -7.47 -10.42
C ASP A 309 5.03 -7.47 -10.09
N TYR A 310 4.48 -6.27 -9.78
CA TYR A 310 3.09 -6.09 -9.37
C TYR A 310 2.70 -6.86 -8.10
N SER A 311 3.69 -7.30 -7.31
CA SER A 311 3.44 -8.08 -6.09
C SER A 311 3.15 -7.19 -4.87
N SER A 312 2.44 -7.75 -3.88
CA SER A 312 2.07 -7.04 -2.67
C SER A 312 2.29 -7.91 -1.43
N ALA A 313 3.13 -7.45 -0.52
CA ALA A 313 3.43 -8.11 0.75
C ALA A 313 3.04 -7.21 1.92
N TYR A 314 2.11 -7.65 2.75
CA TYR A 314 1.63 -6.94 3.93
C TYR A 314 1.72 -7.83 5.18
N GLY A 315 2.50 -7.40 6.15
CA GLY A 315 2.69 -8.10 7.42
C GLY A 315 4.16 -8.31 7.75
N GLU A 316 4.43 -8.61 8.98
CA GLU A 316 5.78 -8.98 9.45
C GLU A 316 6.26 -10.23 8.69
N GLN A 317 7.45 -10.16 8.10
CA GLN A 317 8.08 -11.26 7.35
C GLN A 317 7.21 -11.85 6.22
N SER A 318 6.21 -11.08 5.75
CA SER A 318 5.44 -11.48 4.57
C SER A 318 6.31 -11.45 3.32
N ASN A 319 6.14 -12.42 2.41
CA ASN A 319 6.95 -12.53 1.19
C ASN A 319 6.10 -12.79 -0.04
N ALA A 320 6.05 -11.83 -0.98
CA ALA A 320 5.38 -11.94 -2.26
C ALA A 320 6.43 -11.93 -3.39
N SER A 321 6.91 -13.11 -3.77
CA SER A 321 7.97 -13.25 -4.76
C SER A 321 7.50 -13.62 -6.17
N GLY A 322 6.27 -14.10 -6.31
CA GLY A 322 5.66 -14.33 -7.62
C GLY A 322 5.20 -13.03 -8.28
N GLY A 323 5.25 -12.94 -9.61
CA GLY A 323 4.67 -11.81 -10.34
C GLY A 323 3.16 -11.71 -10.09
N SER A 324 2.65 -10.50 -9.80
CA SER A 324 1.25 -10.23 -9.45
C SER A 324 0.76 -11.01 -8.22
N SER A 325 1.65 -11.45 -7.33
CA SER A 325 1.30 -12.22 -6.14
C SER A 325 0.93 -11.32 -4.95
N ILE A 326 0.14 -11.85 -4.03
CA ILE A 326 -0.27 -11.18 -2.81
C ILE A 326 0.05 -12.05 -1.61
N ALA A 327 0.84 -11.53 -0.66
CA ALA A 327 1.10 -12.14 0.63
C ALA A 327 0.62 -11.21 1.75
N LEU A 328 -0.43 -11.58 2.48
CA LEU A 328 -1.01 -10.76 3.55
C LEU A 328 -1.12 -11.56 4.84
N GLY A 329 -0.31 -11.22 5.81
CA GLY A 329 -0.23 -11.88 7.12
C GLY A 329 1.20 -11.97 7.62
N ASN A 330 1.38 -12.22 8.92
CA ASN A 330 2.69 -12.51 9.47
C ASN A 330 3.22 -13.81 8.87
N GLY A 331 4.43 -13.78 8.31
CA GLY A 331 5.04 -14.96 7.67
C GLY A 331 4.33 -15.48 6.42
N ALA A 332 3.33 -14.77 5.90
CA ALA A 332 2.64 -15.20 4.68
C ALA A 332 3.59 -15.22 3.47
N THR A 333 3.54 -16.29 2.68
CA THR A 333 4.42 -16.46 1.51
C THR A 333 3.60 -16.74 0.26
N SER A 334 3.81 -15.93 -0.80
CA SER A 334 3.16 -16.09 -2.09
C SER A 334 4.21 -16.06 -3.20
N SER A 335 4.64 -17.25 -3.64
CA SER A 335 5.74 -17.41 -4.59
C SER A 335 5.29 -17.78 -6.01
N GLY A 336 4.08 -18.27 -6.17
CA GLY A 336 3.49 -18.52 -7.48
C GLY A 336 3.11 -17.23 -8.21
N GLY A 337 3.18 -17.21 -9.54
CA GLY A 337 2.66 -16.10 -10.32
C GLY A 337 1.16 -15.94 -10.13
N SER A 338 0.67 -14.73 -9.90
CA SER A 338 -0.74 -14.41 -9.63
C SER A 338 -1.33 -15.19 -8.45
N SER A 339 -0.50 -15.61 -7.49
CA SER A 339 -0.94 -16.36 -6.32
C SER A 339 -1.36 -15.45 -5.16
N VAL A 340 -2.17 -15.96 -4.25
CA VAL A 340 -2.65 -15.24 -3.07
C VAL A 340 -2.44 -16.07 -1.81
N ALA A 341 -1.68 -15.53 -0.86
CA ALA A 341 -1.53 -16.07 0.49
C ALA A 341 -2.08 -15.06 1.50
N LEU A 342 -3.14 -15.41 2.21
CA LEU A 342 -3.82 -14.56 3.18
C LEU A 342 -3.97 -15.27 4.51
N GLY A 343 -3.24 -14.85 5.50
CA GLY A 343 -3.25 -15.43 6.86
C GLY A 343 -1.85 -15.57 7.45
N ASN A 344 -1.78 -15.77 8.76
CA ASN A 344 -0.52 -16.07 9.43
C ASN A 344 0.09 -17.34 8.86
N GLU A 345 1.36 -17.29 8.46
CA GLU A 345 2.11 -18.44 7.90
C GLU A 345 1.41 -19.13 6.71
N SER A 346 0.49 -18.44 6.03
CA SER A 346 -0.12 -18.96 4.80
C SER A 346 0.90 -19.05 3.66
N ARG A 347 0.80 -20.09 2.84
CA ARG A 347 1.77 -20.37 1.77
C ARG A 347 1.07 -20.68 0.45
N SER A 348 1.32 -19.88 -0.58
CA SER A 348 0.77 -20.07 -1.92
C SER A 348 1.90 -20.14 -2.95
N GLU A 349 2.30 -21.37 -3.35
CA GLU A 349 3.46 -21.59 -4.20
C GLU A 349 3.09 -21.83 -5.68
N GLY A 350 1.91 -22.39 -5.92
CA GLY A 350 1.43 -22.65 -7.28
C GLY A 350 1.05 -21.37 -8.03
N THR A 351 1.22 -21.36 -9.32
CA THR A 351 0.71 -20.29 -10.19
C THR A 351 -0.82 -20.21 -10.06
N THR A 352 -1.39 -19.02 -9.98
CA THR A 352 -2.84 -18.76 -9.82
C THR A 352 -3.48 -19.44 -8.61
N SER A 353 -2.67 -19.89 -7.64
CA SER A 353 -3.16 -20.58 -6.44
C SER A 353 -3.60 -19.60 -5.34
N VAL A 354 -4.47 -20.07 -4.44
CA VAL A 354 -5.06 -19.27 -3.38
C VAL A 354 -4.97 -20.02 -2.04
N ALA A 355 -4.25 -19.48 -1.07
CA ALA A 355 -4.14 -19.99 0.30
C ALA A 355 -4.69 -18.97 1.29
N ILE A 356 -5.82 -19.24 1.93
CA ILE A 356 -6.48 -18.34 2.88
C ILE A 356 -6.68 -19.04 4.22
N GLY A 357 -6.06 -18.50 5.26
CA GLY A 357 -6.15 -19.01 6.62
C GLY A 357 -4.78 -19.17 7.26
N CYS A 358 -4.75 -19.35 8.59
CA CYS A 358 -3.49 -19.61 9.30
C CYS A 358 -2.90 -20.94 8.84
N GLY A 359 -1.66 -20.95 8.37
CA GLY A 359 -1.00 -22.17 7.89
C GLY A 359 -1.67 -22.84 6.69
N ALA A 360 -2.54 -22.15 5.96
CA ALA A 360 -3.09 -22.67 4.70
C ALA A 360 -2.01 -22.81 3.64
N GLU A 361 -1.97 -23.92 2.89
CA GLU A 361 -0.90 -24.21 1.95
C GLU A 361 -1.42 -24.67 0.58
N THR A 362 -0.88 -24.07 -0.49
CA THR A 362 -1.05 -24.53 -1.88
C THR A 362 0.30 -24.65 -2.55
N THR A 363 0.56 -25.79 -3.22
CA THR A 363 1.86 -26.02 -3.85
C THR A 363 1.81 -26.10 -5.38
N ASN A 364 0.64 -26.33 -5.96
CA ASN A 364 0.48 -26.51 -7.41
C ASN A 364 -0.45 -25.46 -8.04
N THR A 365 -0.39 -25.39 -9.36
CA THR A 365 -1.16 -24.48 -10.19
C THR A 365 -2.67 -24.62 -9.94
N ASP A 366 -3.37 -23.46 -9.91
CA ASP A 366 -4.82 -23.35 -9.74
C ASP A 366 -5.37 -24.01 -8.46
N ALA A 367 -4.50 -24.30 -7.47
CA ALA A 367 -4.92 -24.90 -6.20
C ALA A 367 -5.54 -23.86 -5.25
N ILE A 368 -6.57 -24.26 -4.51
CA ILE A 368 -7.27 -23.41 -3.54
C ILE A 368 -7.27 -24.09 -2.18
N ALA A 369 -6.70 -23.46 -1.16
CA ALA A 369 -6.74 -23.89 0.24
C ALA A 369 -7.37 -22.79 1.10
N ILE A 370 -8.48 -23.07 1.76
CA ILE A 370 -9.19 -22.12 2.62
C ILE A 370 -9.47 -22.74 3.99
N GLY A 371 -8.89 -22.14 5.02
CA GLY A 371 -9.07 -22.53 6.41
C GLY A 371 -7.76 -22.71 7.17
N ASN A 372 -7.85 -23.04 8.45
CA ASN A 372 -6.67 -23.21 9.30
C ASN A 372 -5.97 -24.55 9.02
N GLY A 373 -4.69 -24.52 8.70
CA GLY A 373 -3.88 -25.73 8.45
C GLY A 373 -4.35 -26.60 7.28
N VAL A 374 -5.03 -25.99 6.30
CA VAL A 374 -5.56 -26.68 5.11
C VAL A 374 -4.51 -26.79 4.03
N SER A 375 -4.41 -27.95 3.36
CA SER A 375 -3.45 -28.17 2.28
C SER A 375 -4.14 -28.57 0.97
N ALA A 376 -3.88 -27.83 -0.11
CA ALA A 376 -4.26 -28.17 -1.46
C ALA A 376 -3.01 -28.29 -2.33
N SER A 377 -2.50 -29.53 -2.46
CA SER A 377 -1.24 -29.81 -3.15
C SER A 377 -1.42 -30.44 -4.54
N GLY A 378 -2.62 -30.78 -4.95
CA GLY A 378 -2.92 -31.23 -6.30
C GLY A 378 -3.10 -30.06 -7.26
N GLU A 379 -2.76 -30.22 -8.54
CA GLU A 379 -3.08 -29.26 -9.59
C GLU A 379 -4.61 -29.07 -9.70
N SER A 380 -5.08 -27.83 -9.73
CA SER A 380 -6.51 -27.48 -9.77
C SER A 380 -7.32 -28.09 -8.61
N SER A 381 -6.69 -28.36 -7.47
CA SER A 381 -7.35 -28.94 -6.30
C SER A 381 -7.98 -27.88 -5.41
N ILE A 382 -9.03 -28.26 -4.67
CA ILE A 382 -9.74 -27.39 -3.74
C ILE A 382 -9.79 -28.05 -2.37
N ALA A 383 -9.26 -27.39 -1.34
CA ALA A 383 -9.36 -27.80 0.04
C ALA A 383 -9.97 -26.69 0.91
N ILE A 384 -11.12 -26.92 1.52
CA ILE A 384 -11.83 -25.93 2.36
C ILE A 384 -12.25 -26.57 3.66
N GLY A 385 -11.81 -26.03 4.80
CA GLY A 385 -12.14 -26.57 6.11
C GLY A 385 -11.14 -26.14 7.16
N SER A 386 -10.85 -27.05 8.09
CA SER A 386 -9.82 -26.83 9.09
C SER A 386 -9.07 -28.13 9.40
N ALA A 387 -7.95 -28.02 10.10
CA ALA A 387 -7.33 -29.19 10.75
C ALA A 387 -8.19 -29.58 11.93
N ALA A 388 -8.75 -30.79 11.90
CA ALA A 388 -9.54 -31.36 12.97
C ALA A 388 -8.73 -32.44 13.76
N GLY A 389 -8.24 -32.07 14.93
CA GLY A 389 -7.37 -32.94 15.73
C GLY A 389 -6.06 -33.29 15.01
N THR A 390 -5.86 -34.57 14.71
CA THR A 390 -4.67 -35.08 13.98
C THR A 390 -4.86 -35.12 12.45
N SER A 391 -6.06 -34.79 11.95
CA SER A 391 -6.39 -34.88 10.54
C SER A 391 -6.50 -33.48 9.93
N THR A 392 -5.76 -33.24 8.88
CA THR A 392 -5.84 -31.98 8.11
C THR A 392 -6.83 -32.12 6.96
N THR A 393 -7.58 -31.06 6.65
CA THR A 393 -8.32 -30.99 5.38
C THR A 393 -7.31 -30.90 4.25
N SER A 394 -7.32 -31.91 3.36
CA SER A 394 -6.28 -32.00 2.33
C SER A 394 -6.82 -32.50 0.99
N ALA A 395 -6.45 -31.79 -0.08
CA ALA A 395 -6.72 -32.17 -1.47
C ALA A 395 -5.38 -32.32 -2.21
N THR A 396 -4.86 -33.56 -2.26
CA THR A 396 -3.55 -33.85 -2.85
C THR A 396 -3.60 -34.38 -4.28
N GLY A 397 -4.75 -34.86 -4.72
CA GLY A 397 -4.94 -35.31 -6.09
C GLY A 397 -5.19 -34.16 -7.07
N GLU A 398 -4.79 -34.36 -8.33
CA GLU A 398 -5.16 -33.45 -9.43
C GLU A 398 -6.69 -33.32 -9.53
N LYS A 399 -7.22 -32.11 -9.59
CA LYS A 399 -8.66 -31.81 -9.62
C LYS A 399 -9.45 -32.41 -8.44
N ALA A 400 -8.78 -32.64 -7.32
CA ALA A 400 -9.41 -33.13 -6.11
C ALA A 400 -10.12 -32.02 -5.34
N ILE A 401 -11.26 -32.35 -4.72
CA ILE A 401 -12.04 -31.44 -3.88
C ILE A 401 -12.20 -32.02 -2.49
N ALA A 402 -11.70 -31.33 -1.46
CA ALA A 402 -11.87 -31.66 -0.05
C ALA A 402 -12.54 -30.49 0.68
N ILE A 403 -13.76 -30.65 1.15
CA ILE A 403 -14.52 -29.61 1.86
C ILE A 403 -15.07 -30.16 3.17
N GLY A 404 -14.67 -29.56 4.28
CA GLY A 404 -15.07 -29.94 5.63
C GLY A 404 -13.87 -30.31 6.50
N ASP A 405 -14.03 -30.18 7.81
CA ASP A 405 -12.93 -30.43 8.77
C ASP A 405 -12.40 -31.85 8.68
N GLY A 406 -11.09 -31.98 8.51
CA GLY A 406 -10.45 -33.30 8.38
C GLY A 406 -10.84 -34.09 7.13
N SER A 407 -11.45 -33.47 6.12
CA SER A 407 -11.78 -34.11 4.84
C SER A 407 -10.52 -34.39 4.02
N LEU A 408 -10.50 -35.52 3.29
CA LEU A 408 -9.30 -35.99 2.58
C LEU A 408 -9.64 -36.44 1.16
N ALA A 409 -9.06 -35.78 0.15
CA ALA A 409 -9.18 -36.13 -1.27
C ALA A 409 -7.76 -36.33 -1.86
N THR A 410 -7.29 -37.63 -1.93
CA THR A 410 -5.87 -37.89 -2.16
C THR A 410 -5.48 -38.23 -3.59
N ASN A 411 -6.43 -38.66 -4.41
CA ASN A 411 -6.17 -39.07 -5.79
C ASN A 411 -6.89 -38.18 -6.80
N SER A 412 -6.55 -38.35 -8.07
CA SER A 412 -7.11 -37.54 -9.15
C SER A 412 -8.63 -37.65 -9.24
N ALA A 413 -9.27 -36.51 -9.49
CA ALA A 413 -10.71 -36.35 -9.70
C ALA A 413 -11.58 -36.87 -8.52
N THR A 414 -11.08 -36.76 -7.28
CA THR A 414 -11.81 -37.14 -6.08
C THR A 414 -12.58 -36.01 -5.44
N VAL A 415 -13.72 -36.32 -4.83
CA VAL A 415 -14.56 -35.35 -4.11
C VAL A 415 -14.82 -35.87 -2.68
N ALA A 416 -14.37 -35.12 -1.68
CA ALA A 416 -14.61 -35.39 -0.26
C ALA A 416 -15.29 -34.17 0.37
N ILE A 417 -16.59 -34.25 0.65
CA ILE A 417 -17.38 -33.14 1.23
C ILE A 417 -18.03 -33.62 2.54
N GLY A 418 -17.64 -33.01 3.63
CA GLY A 418 -18.14 -33.33 4.96
C GLY A 418 -17.02 -33.54 5.96
N ASN A 419 -17.35 -33.43 7.24
CA ASN A 419 -16.37 -33.68 8.33
C ASN A 419 -15.85 -35.12 8.26
N TYR A 420 -14.52 -35.28 8.19
CA TYR A 420 -13.83 -36.56 8.00
C TYR A 420 -14.29 -37.37 6.76
N ALA A 421 -14.84 -36.74 5.73
CA ALA A 421 -15.08 -37.42 4.46
C ALA A 421 -13.74 -37.80 3.80
N MET A 422 -13.62 -39.06 3.31
CA MET A 422 -12.35 -39.56 2.78
C MET A 422 -12.50 -40.17 1.38
N ALA A 423 -12.01 -39.50 0.35
CA ALA A 423 -11.96 -40.00 -1.02
C ALA A 423 -10.50 -40.38 -1.38
N LYS A 424 -10.09 -41.60 -1.06
CA LYS A 424 -8.69 -42.05 -1.18
C LYS A 424 -8.36 -42.73 -2.51
N GLY A 425 -9.32 -43.34 -3.19
CA GLY A 425 -9.13 -43.93 -4.53
C GLY A 425 -9.51 -42.94 -5.63
N SER A 426 -8.94 -43.05 -6.84
CA SER A 426 -9.27 -42.19 -7.97
C SER A 426 -10.76 -42.21 -8.33
N ASN A 427 -11.32 -41.07 -8.73
CA ASN A 427 -12.72 -40.88 -9.05
C ASN A 427 -13.69 -41.21 -7.88
N ASN A 428 -13.22 -41.22 -6.63
CA ASN A 428 -14.11 -41.44 -5.48
C ASN A 428 -14.87 -40.13 -5.15
N ILE A 429 -16.13 -40.28 -4.79
CA ILE A 429 -17.00 -39.24 -4.29
C ILE A 429 -17.46 -39.60 -2.88
N ALA A 430 -17.08 -38.85 -1.87
CA ALA A 430 -17.44 -38.99 -0.48
C ALA A 430 -18.19 -37.73 -0.01
N ILE A 431 -19.50 -37.81 0.21
CA ILE A 431 -20.31 -36.68 0.67
C ILE A 431 -21.05 -37.06 1.96
N GLY A 432 -20.69 -36.44 3.06
CA GLY A 432 -21.27 -36.68 4.38
C GLY A 432 -20.20 -36.88 5.46
N ASN A 433 -20.60 -36.81 6.72
CA ASN A 433 -19.69 -37.06 7.86
C ASN A 433 -19.16 -38.49 7.80
N ASN A 434 -17.84 -38.68 7.85
CA ASN A 434 -17.14 -39.96 7.73
C ASN A 434 -17.52 -40.77 6.48
N ALA A 435 -17.97 -40.15 5.40
CA ALA A 435 -18.28 -40.84 4.16
C ALA A 435 -17.01 -41.45 3.55
N CYS A 436 -17.09 -42.66 3.01
CA CYS A 436 -16.01 -43.41 2.38
C CYS A 436 -14.73 -43.59 3.24
N GLN A 437 -14.80 -43.51 4.55
CA GLN A 437 -13.65 -43.48 5.46
C GLN A 437 -12.64 -44.64 5.23
N TYR A 438 -13.11 -45.80 4.85
CA TYR A 438 -12.26 -46.96 4.62
C TYR A 438 -12.12 -47.37 3.16
N ALA A 439 -12.72 -46.60 2.21
CA ALA A 439 -12.59 -46.88 0.78
C ALA A 439 -11.23 -46.44 0.24
N THR A 440 -10.34 -47.38 -0.01
CA THR A 440 -9.02 -47.13 -0.60
C THR A 440 -8.97 -47.46 -2.10
N GLY A 441 -9.92 -48.24 -2.61
CA GLY A 441 -10.08 -48.52 -4.05
C GLY A 441 -10.79 -47.38 -4.80
N SER A 442 -10.66 -47.38 -6.14
CA SER A 442 -11.20 -46.35 -7.00
C SER A 442 -12.71 -46.54 -7.30
N ASN A 443 -13.33 -45.48 -7.91
CA ASN A 443 -14.71 -45.51 -8.43
C ASN A 443 -15.79 -45.78 -7.38
N LYS A 444 -15.62 -45.25 -6.16
CA LYS A 444 -16.61 -45.35 -5.08
C LYS A 444 -17.38 -44.05 -4.93
N ILE A 445 -18.70 -44.12 -4.80
CA ILE A 445 -19.58 -43.02 -4.49
C ILE A 445 -20.24 -43.28 -3.14
N CYS A 446 -19.91 -42.50 -2.10
CA CYS A 446 -20.49 -42.60 -0.76
C CYS A 446 -21.21 -41.27 -0.44
N ILE A 447 -22.51 -41.32 -0.31
CA ILE A 447 -23.34 -40.17 0.04
C ILE A 447 -24.12 -40.48 1.32
N GLY A 448 -23.86 -39.78 2.39
CA GLY A 448 -24.51 -39.93 3.68
C GLY A 448 -23.51 -40.12 4.83
N THR A 449 -23.98 -39.95 6.05
CA THR A 449 -23.16 -40.10 7.27
C THR A 449 -22.70 -41.55 7.46
N ASN A 450 -21.40 -41.77 7.60
CA ASN A 450 -20.78 -43.08 7.75
C ASN A 450 -21.14 -44.04 6.58
N SER A 451 -21.38 -43.50 5.38
CA SER A 451 -21.63 -44.32 4.19
C SER A 451 -20.32 -44.87 3.62
N GLY A 452 -20.37 -46.07 3.04
CA GLY A 452 -19.22 -46.73 2.43
C GLY A 452 -18.73 -47.98 3.17
N PRO A 453 -17.57 -48.54 2.77
CA PRO A 453 -17.03 -49.77 3.35
C PRO A 453 -16.68 -49.64 4.84
N LYS A 454 -16.67 -50.77 5.55
CA LYS A 454 -16.14 -50.84 6.92
C LYS A 454 -14.63 -51.10 6.94
N SER A 455 -14.02 -50.84 8.07
CA SER A 455 -12.65 -51.29 8.33
C SER A 455 -12.53 -52.82 8.18
N GLY A 456 -11.60 -53.26 7.33
CA GLY A 456 -11.32 -54.69 7.11
C GLY A 456 -12.14 -55.34 5.97
N ASP A 457 -13.04 -54.63 5.34
CA ASP A 457 -13.73 -55.14 4.17
C ASP A 457 -12.74 -55.39 3.02
N SER A 458 -12.67 -56.58 2.47
CA SER A 458 -11.74 -56.97 1.40
C SER A 458 -11.98 -56.19 0.09
N TRP A 459 -13.18 -55.75 -0.13
CA TRP A 459 -13.58 -54.95 -1.30
C TRP A 459 -13.41 -53.44 -1.13
N ALA A 460 -13.00 -52.97 0.01
CA ALA A 460 -12.70 -51.55 0.25
C ALA A 460 -11.56 -51.05 -0.64
N SER A 461 -10.65 -51.92 -1.04
CA SER A 461 -9.48 -51.64 -1.87
C SER A 461 -9.65 -52.01 -3.35
N ASP A 462 -10.75 -52.66 -3.75
CA ASP A 462 -10.99 -53.01 -5.15
C ASP A 462 -11.33 -51.75 -6.01
N SER A 463 -11.25 -51.87 -7.33
CA SER A 463 -11.62 -50.79 -8.26
C SER A 463 -13.01 -50.96 -8.88
N VAL A 464 -13.86 -51.80 -8.28
CA VAL A 464 -15.23 -52.02 -8.74
C VAL A 464 -16.08 -50.78 -8.44
N GLU A 465 -16.84 -50.29 -9.38
CA GLU A 465 -17.78 -49.19 -9.19
C GLU A 465 -18.85 -49.53 -8.16
N ARG A 466 -18.97 -48.70 -7.12
CA ARG A 466 -19.96 -48.90 -6.05
C ARG A 466 -20.56 -47.58 -5.63
N ILE A 467 -21.85 -47.56 -5.42
CA ILE A 467 -22.60 -46.35 -5.01
C ILE A 467 -23.30 -46.65 -3.67
N PHE A 468 -22.94 -45.87 -2.64
CA PHE A 468 -23.52 -45.95 -1.30
C PHE A 468 -24.28 -44.67 -1.03
N VAL A 469 -25.60 -44.74 -0.89
CA VAL A 469 -26.44 -43.59 -0.61
C VAL A 469 -27.28 -43.83 0.65
N GLY A 470 -27.21 -42.89 1.58
CA GLY A 470 -27.94 -42.97 2.85
C GLY A 470 -27.01 -43.07 4.06
N SER A 471 -27.54 -42.74 5.23
CA SER A 471 -26.82 -42.81 6.48
C SER A 471 -26.42 -44.26 6.82
N LYS A 472 -25.14 -44.48 7.12
CA LYS A 472 -24.59 -45.81 7.46
C LYS A 472 -24.76 -46.85 6.34
N SER A 473 -24.94 -46.39 5.08
CA SER A 473 -25.01 -47.34 3.97
C SER A 473 -23.68 -48.08 3.79
N LYS A 474 -23.74 -49.38 3.76
CA LYS A 474 -22.58 -50.25 3.61
C LYS A 474 -23.04 -51.60 3.11
N PHE A 475 -22.23 -52.24 2.25
CA PHE A 475 -22.51 -53.62 1.83
C PHE A 475 -22.15 -54.60 2.95
N ASN A 476 -23.05 -55.51 3.25
CA ASN A 476 -22.72 -56.54 4.22
C ASN A 476 -22.08 -57.78 3.60
N ASP A 477 -22.48 -58.19 2.42
CA ASP A 477 -21.90 -59.34 1.70
C ASP A 477 -22.31 -59.30 0.21
N GLY A 478 -21.38 -58.95 -0.71
CA GLY A 478 -21.57 -59.19 -2.12
C GLY A 478 -21.51 -57.94 -3.03
N PRO A 479 -21.48 -58.12 -4.33
CA PRO A 479 -21.16 -57.07 -5.31
C PRO A 479 -22.39 -56.23 -5.73
N ALA A 480 -22.96 -55.46 -4.81
CA ALA A 480 -23.96 -54.49 -5.19
C ALA A 480 -23.30 -53.20 -5.72
N VAL A 481 -23.80 -52.64 -6.82
CA VAL A 481 -23.28 -51.39 -7.43
C VAL A 481 -23.91 -50.15 -6.80
N LEU A 482 -25.14 -50.23 -6.32
CA LEU A 482 -25.82 -49.13 -5.64
C LEU A 482 -26.53 -49.63 -4.39
N GLU A 483 -26.25 -49.01 -3.24
CA GLU A 483 -26.98 -49.17 -2.00
C GLU A 483 -27.53 -47.83 -1.52
N VAL A 484 -28.85 -47.72 -1.29
CA VAL A 484 -29.54 -46.57 -0.74
C VAL A 484 -30.12 -46.94 0.63
N HIS A 485 -29.74 -46.20 1.69
CA HIS A 485 -30.07 -46.49 3.08
C HIS A 485 -30.83 -45.34 3.76
N ASN A 486 -31.86 -45.65 4.56
CA ASN A 486 -32.67 -44.63 5.27
C ASN A 486 -32.29 -44.42 6.76
N GLY A 487 -31.19 -44.96 7.19
CA GLY A 487 -30.55 -44.64 8.49
C GLY A 487 -30.99 -45.42 9.73
N THR A 488 -32.08 -46.18 9.77
CA THR A 488 -32.57 -46.78 11.03
C THR A 488 -32.78 -48.28 11.04
N ASN A 489 -32.91 -48.94 9.92
CA ASN A 489 -33.06 -50.41 9.90
C ASN A 489 -32.25 -51.03 8.77
N ASN A 490 -31.41 -51.99 9.10
CA ASN A 490 -30.71 -52.86 8.19
C ASN A 490 -31.72 -53.80 7.50
N HIS A 491 -32.40 -53.31 6.49
CA HIS A 491 -33.11 -54.19 5.58
C HIS A 491 -32.17 -54.56 4.45
N TYR A 492 -31.54 -55.69 4.63
CA TYR A 492 -30.76 -56.36 3.61
C TYR A 492 -31.72 -56.99 2.59
N ILE A 493 -31.46 -56.82 1.30
CA ILE A 493 -31.60 -57.99 0.43
C ILE A 493 -30.37 -58.85 0.73
N SER A 494 -30.34 -59.44 1.92
CA SER A 494 -29.36 -60.44 2.26
C SER A 494 -29.81 -61.74 1.57
N LYS A 495 -28.89 -62.25 0.75
CA LYS A 495 -29.02 -63.61 0.18
C LYS A 495 -30.30 -63.82 -0.64
N GLY A 496 -30.52 -62.93 -1.60
CA GLY A 496 -31.20 -63.39 -2.82
C GLY A 496 -30.36 -64.56 -3.38
N PRO A 497 -30.96 -65.45 -4.12
CA PRO A 497 -30.29 -66.60 -4.68
C PRO A 497 -29.02 -66.15 -5.39
N ARG A 498 -27.95 -66.95 -5.31
CA ARG A 498 -26.58 -66.79 -5.81
C ARG A 498 -26.41 -66.31 -7.28
N TYR A 499 -27.33 -65.57 -7.86
CA TYR A 499 -27.42 -65.27 -9.27
C TYR A 499 -27.83 -63.86 -9.61
N LEU A 500 -27.67 -62.88 -8.70
CA LEU A 500 -27.78 -61.50 -9.11
C LEU A 500 -26.49 -61.09 -9.83
N PRO A 501 -26.58 -60.53 -11.04
CA PRO A 501 -25.42 -60.06 -11.75
C PRO A 501 -24.73 -58.95 -10.93
N GLU A 502 -23.44 -58.72 -11.18
CA GLU A 502 -22.57 -57.82 -10.46
C GLU A 502 -23.05 -56.32 -10.50
N THR A 503 -24.17 -56.05 -11.09
CA THR A 503 -24.76 -54.73 -11.24
C THR A 503 -26.21 -54.69 -10.69
N ALA A 504 -26.35 -54.75 -9.37
CA ALA A 504 -27.66 -54.58 -8.74
C ALA A 504 -27.82 -53.21 -8.07
N VAL A 505 -28.94 -52.54 -8.29
CA VAL A 505 -29.37 -51.37 -7.53
C VAL A 505 -30.26 -51.83 -6.39
N VAL A 506 -29.80 -51.63 -5.14
CA VAL A 506 -30.56 -51.97 -3.94
C VAL A 506 -31.11 -50.71 -3.32
N VAL A 507 -32.43 -50.58 -3.26
CA VAL A 507 -33.10 -49.44 -2.65
C VAL A 507 -33.83 -49.90 -1.40
N ASN A 508 -33.31 -49.54 -0.21
CA ASN A 508 -33.96 -49.79 1.09
C ASN A 508 -34.86 -48.57 1.41
N GLY A 509 -36.11 -48.64 1.02
CA GLY A 509 -37.09 -47.56 1.16
C GLY A 509 -37.98 -47.43 -0.09
N ALA A 510 -38.70 -46.33 -0.23
CA ALA A 510 -39.51 -46.06 -1.41
C ALA A 510 -38.67 -45.59 -2.59
N LEU A 511 -38.70 -46.30 -3.71
CA LEU A 511 -38.15 -45.85 -4.99
C LEU A 511 -39.25 -45.16 -5.80
N ILE A 512 -39.11 -43.86 -6.06
CA ILE A 512 -40.02 -43.11 -6.94
C ILE A 512 -39.33 -42.88 -8.27
N VAL A 513 -39.82 -43.57 -9.32
CA VAL A 513 -39.26 -43.40 -10.67
C VAL A 513 -40.24 -42.60 -11.52
N LYS A 514 -39.80 -41.46 -12.07
CA LYS A 514 -40.56 -40.68 -13.06
C LYS A 514 -40.16 -41.12 -14.45
N GLY A 515 -40.88 -42.07 -14.99
CA GLY A 515 -40.70 -42.58 -16.35
C GLY A 515 -40.90 -44.09 -16.44
N PRO A 516 -40.85 -44.68 -17.62
CA PRO A 516 -41.00 -46.14 -17.73
C PRO A 516 -39.80 -46.84 -17.08
N ILE A 517 -40.08 -47.74 -16.14
CA ILE A 517 -39.05 -48.68 -15.61
C ILE A 517 -38.93 -49.76 -16.67
N VAL A 518 -37.80 -49.80 -17.37
CA VAL A 518 -37.49 -50.91 -18.25
C VAL A 518 -36.63 -51.91 -17.45
N ALA A 519 -37.20 -52.94 -16.92
CA ALA A 519 -36.48 -54.05 -16.32
C ALA A 519 -36.08 -55.03 -17.45
N SER A 520 -34.82 -55.02 -17.83
CA SER A 520 -34.21 -55.99 -18.70
C SER A 520 -33.70 -57.15 -17.83
N ILE A 521 -34.38 -58.27 -17.85
CA ILE A 521 -33.93 -59.47 -17.16
C ILE A 521 -32.98 -60.22 -18.12
N PRO A 522 -31.67 -60.39 -17.79
CA PRO A 522 -30.81 -61.23 -18.61
C PRO A 522 -31.38 -62.65 -18.66
N LYS A 523 -31.34 -63.29 -19.82
CA LYS A 523 -31.65 -64.72 -19.93
C LYS A 523 -30.75 -65.50 -18.98
N LEU A 524 -31.34 -65.96 -17.92
CA LEU A 524 -30.69 -66.98 -17.04
C LEU A 524 -30.56 -68.26 -17.86
N GLY A 525 -29.37 -68.90 -17.76
CA GLY A 525 -29.06 -70.11 -18.51
C GLY A 525 -30.14 -71.18 -18.39
N SER A 526 -30.08 -72.17 -19.25
CA SER A 526 -31.11 -73.17 -19.58
C SER A 526 -31.81 -73.94 -18.46
N ASN A 527 -31.50 -73.64 -17.18
CA ASN A 527 -32.12 -74.22 -16.00
C ASN A 527 -32.79 -73.24 -15.05
N ALA A 528 -32.92 -71.96 -15.45
CA ALA A 528 -33.63 -70.97 -14.65
C ALA A 528 -35.08 -70.83 -15.10
N HIS A 529 -36.03 -70.92 -14.18
CA HIS A 529 -37.43 -70.64 -14.42
C HIS A 529 -37.57 -69.20 -14.87
N GLU A 530 -38.15 -68.97 -16.02
CA GLU A 530 -38.48 -67.60 -16.47
C GLU A 530 -39.48 -66.98 -15.47
N PRO A 531 -39.19 -65.77 -14.97
CA PRO A 531 -40.11 -65.09 -14.08
C PRO A 531 -41.38 -64.75 -14.86
N THR A 532 -42.51 -65.26 -14.41
CA THR A 532 -43.84 -64.91 -14.97
C THR A 532 -44.16 -63.44 -14.62
N GLY A 533 -45.05 -62.78 -15.36
CA GLY A 533 -45.41 -61.37 -15.12
C GLY A 533 -45.80 -61.05 -13.67
N SER A 534 -46.27 -62.01 -12.88
CA SER A 534 -46.50 -61.86 -11.45
C SER A 534 -45.23 -61.82 -10.57
N GLN A 535 -44.12 -62.38 -11.06
CA GLN A 535 -42.82 -62.31 -10.33
C GLN A 535 -42.10 -61.01 -10.56
N ILE A 536 -42.33 -60.32 -11.67
CA ILE A 536 -41.79 -58.99 -11.92
C ILE A 536 -42.48 -57.96 -11.00
N ALA A 537 -43.82 -58.11 -10.80
CA ALA A 537 -44.55 -57.27 -9.85
C ALA A 537 -44.12 -57.48 -8.40
N ALA A 538 -43.63 -58.71 -8.08
CA ALA A 538 -43.11 -59.05 -6.77
C ALA A 538 -41.74 -58.44 -6.42
N LEU A 539 -40.95 -58.01 -7.42
CA LEU A 539 -39.69 -57.24 -7.22
C LEU A 539 -39.91 -55.86 -6.62
N PHE A 540 -41.12 -55.32 -6.62
CA PHE A 540 -41.48 -54.02 -6.09
C PHE A 540 -42.35 -54.04 -4.82
N GLY A 541 -42.52 -55.23 -4.20
CA GLY A 541 -43.32 -55.40 -3.00
C GLY A 541 -42.52 -55.20 -1.71
N SER A 542 -43.21 -55.06 -0.57
CA SER A 542 -42.58 -55.03 0.77
C SER A 542 -42.17 -56.42 1.23
N ASP A 543 -40.94 -56.58 1.74
CA ASP A 543 -40.49 -57.79 2.41
C ASP A 543 -41.16 -57.90 3.79
N ASP A 544 -41.65 -59.08 4.16
CA ASP A 544 -42.24 -59.39 5.49
C ASP A 544 -41.18 -59.77 6.54
N GLY A 545 -39.89 -59.60 6.25
CA GLY A 545 -38.79 -59.92 7.12
C GLY A 545 -38.39 -61.42 7.10
N SER A 546 -39.08 -62.26 6.35
CA SER A 546 -38.78 -63.67 6.18
C SER A 546 -38.28 -64.06 4.79
N GLY A 547 -37.99 -63.02 3.95
CA GLY A 547 -37.55 -63.19 2.56
C GLY A 547 -38.69 -63.52 1.59
N ASN A 548 -39.95 -63.43 2.03
CA ASN A 548 -41.12 -63.56 1.20
C ASN A 548 -41.69 -62.20 0.92
N ILE A 549 -41.83 -61.91 -0.36
CA ILE A 549 -42.46 -60.64 -0.81
C ILE A 549 -43.99 -60.82 -0.68
N ARG A 550 -44.56 -60.17 0.36
CA ARG A 550 -46.00 -60.08 0.53
C ARG A 550 -46.49 -58.69 0.08
N ASP A 551 -47.73 -58.66 -0.46
CA ASP A 551 -48.45 -57.47 -0.88
C ASP A 551 -47.90 -56.68 -2.07
N ALA A 552 -47.26 -57.34 -3.02
CA ALA A 552 -47.01 -56.78 -4.34
C ALA A 552 -48.28 -56.29 -5.06
N HIS A 553 -49.42 -56.64 -4.54
CA HIS A 553 -50.69 -56.31 -5.16
C HIS A 553 -51.13 -54.88 -5.03
N ASN A 554 -50.60 -54.11 -4.11
CA ASN A 554 -51.06 -52.71 -3.88
C ASN A 554 -50.23 -51.64 -4.56
N SER A 555 -49.05 -51.99 -5.07
CA SER A 555 -48.16 -51.00 -5.70
C SER A 555 -48.29 -50.84 -7.21
N PHE A 556 -48.88 -51.84 -7.90
CA PHE A 556 -49.11 -51.81 -9.34
C PHE A 556 -50.48 -52.39 -9.69
N ARG A 557 -51.55 -51.78 -9.17
CA ARG A 557 -52.85 -51.99 -9.77
C ARG A 557 -52.93 -51.11 -11.00
N THR A 558 -53.03 -51.76 -12.15
CA THR A 558 -53.37 -51.14 -13.46
C THR A 558 -54.80 -50.63 -13.51
N ASN A 559 -55.32 -50.03 -12.45
CA ASN A 559 -56.51 -49.19 -12.53
C ASN A 559 -55.99 -47.77 -12.73
N SER A 560 -56.18 -47.30 -13.94
CA SER A 560 -55.78 -45.99 -14.42
C SER A 560 -56.12 -44.82 -13.47
N ASN A 561 -57.08 -44.96 -12.58
CA ASN A 561 -57.50 -43.92 -11.65
C ASN A 561 -56.68 -43.86 -10.35
N SER A 562 -55.92 -44.90 -9.97
CA SER A 562 -55.13 -44.86 -8.75
C SER A 562 -53.68 -44.36 -8.98
N VAL A 563 -53.18 -44.47 -10.19
CA VAL A 563 -51.83 -43.99 -10.55
C VAL A 563 -51.84 -42.49 -10.80
N GLU A 564 -52.92 -41.95 -11.43
CA GLU A 564 -53.04 -40.49 -11.65
C GLU A 564 -53.21 -39.71 -10.35
N ASN A 565 -53.92 -40.22 -9.37
CA ASN A 565 -54.10 -39.52 -8.10
C ASN A 565 -52.82 -39.47 -7.23
N TYR A 566 -51.90 -40.41 -7.40
CA TYR A 566 -50.64 -40.37 -6.65
C TYR A 566 -49.62 -39.40 -7.27
N PHE A 567 -49.70 -39.15 -8.56
CA PHE A 567 -48.82 -38.19 -9.24
C PHE A 567 -49.32 -36.76 -9.18
N ASN A 568 -50.61 -36.54 -8.93
CA ASN A 568 -51.21 -35.20 -8.93
C ASN A 568 -51.25 -34.51 -7.56
N SER A 569 -51.06 -35.26 -6.45
CA SER A 569 -51.15 -34.65 -5.11
C SER A 569 -49.84 -34.05 -4.57
N TYR A 570 -48.73 -34.32 -5.19
CA TYR A 570 -47.50 -33.61 -4.90
C TYR A 570 -47.08 -32.77 -6.09
N GLY A 571 -47.34 -31.47 -5.93
CA GLY A 571 -47.05 -30.45 -6.92
C GLY A 571 -45.72 -30.66 -7.63
N ALA A 572 -45.76 -30.43 -8.91
CA ALA A 572 -44.63 -30.57 -9.81
C ALA A 572 -43.33 -30.15 -9.21
N PHE A 573 -42.45 -31.10 -8.91
CA PHE A 573 -41.02 -30.81 -8.86
C PHE A 573 -40.59 -30.49 -10.30
N LYS A 574 -40.73 -29.23 -10.70
CA LYS A 574 -39.93 -28.65 -11.75
C LYS A 574 -38.56 -28.32 -11.17
N GLY A 575 -37.82 -29.34 -10.84
CA GLY A 575 -36.41 -29.25 -10.49
C GLY A 575 -35.61 -29.88 -11.60
N VAL A 576 -35.54 -29.22 -12.72
CA VAL A 576 -34.44 -29.44 -13.65
C VAL A 576 -33.36 -28.49 -13.17
N ASN A 577 -32.30 -29.07 -12.58
CA ASN A 577 -31.05 -28.42 -12.12
C ASN A 577 -31.23 -27.49 -10.91
N GLY A 578 -30.64 -27.88 -9.78
CA GLY A 578 -30.53 -27.14 -8.53
C GLY A 578 -29.76 -25.83 -8.60
N ASN A 579 -29.74 -25.17 -9.72
CA ASN A 579 -29.34 -23.78 -9.87
C ASN A 579 -30.63 -22.96 -10.08
N VAL A 580 -30.91 -22.07 -9.13
CA VAL A 580 -31.85 -20.98 -9.33
C VAL A 580 -31.23 -19.99 -10.32
N ASN A 581 -31.06 -20.42 -11.56
CA ASN A 581 -30.77 -19.52 -12.66
C ASN A 581 -32.09 -18.92 -13.08
N ASN A 582 -32.38 -17.72 -12.67
CA ASN A 582 -33.49 -16.95 -13.18
C ASN A 582 -33.30 -16.80 -14.69
N LEU A 583 -34.12 -17.48 -15.47
CA LEU A 583 -34.18 -17.30 -16.93
C LEU A 583 -34.40 -15.82 -17.22
N SER A 584 -33.39 -15.15 -17.75
CA SER A 584 -33.40 -13.71 -18.01
C SER A 584 -33.22 -13.37 -19.51
N ASP A 585 -33.41 -14.35 -20.38
CA ASP A 585 -33.33 -14.14 -21.82
C ASP A 585 -34.45 -13.17 -22.28
N ARG A 586 -34.05 -12.14 -23.05
CA ARG A 586 -34.96 -11.12 -23.59
C ARG A 586 -36.09 -11.71 -24.39
N ARG A 587 -35.87 -12.84 -25.10
CA ARG A 587 -36.87 -13.55 -25.91
C ARG A 587 -38.04 -14.12 -25.10
N LEU A 588 -37.82 -14.29 -23.79
CA LEU A 588 -38.81 -14.84 -22.86
C LEU A 588 -39.50 -13.76 -22.00
N LYS A 589 -39.24 -12.49 -22.26
CA LYS A 589 -39.74 -11.38 -21.44
C LYS A 589 -40.39 -10.29 -22.29
N TYR A 590 -41.51 -9.78 -21.82
CA TYR A 590 -42.02 -8.48 -22.26
C TYR A 590 -41.24 -7.40 -21.49
N VAL A 591 -40.30 -6.75 -22.17
CA VAL A 591 -39.44 -5.73 -21.53
C VAL A 591 -40.20 -4.40 -21.53
N GLY A 592 -40.54 -3.91 -20.36
CA GLY A 592 -41.15 -2.61 -20.12
C GLY A 592 -40.13 -1.45 -20.12
N LYS A 593 -40.54 -0.32 -19.58
CA LYS A 593 -39.64 0.83 -19.38
C LYS A 593 -38.56 0.52 -18.33
N GLU A 594 -37.43 1.17 -18.48
CA GLU A 594 -36.35 1.08 -17.48
C GLU A 594 -36.85 1.49 -16.08
N SER A 595 -36.48 0.72 -15.08
CA SER A 595 -36.88 1.01 -13.69
C SER A 595 -36.13 2.23 -13.15
N THR A 596 -36.87 3.18 -12.62
CA THR A 596 -36.33 4.38 -11.93
C THR A 596 -36.24 4.21 -10.41
N ASN A 597 -36.50 2.99 -9.92
CA ASN A 597 -36.33 2.71 -8.48
C ASN A 597 -34.85 2.71 -8.12
N GLY A 598 -34.39 3.72 -7.39
CA GLY A 598 -33.00 3.89 -7.04
C GLY A 598 -32.83 4.50 -5.64
N LEU A 599 -31.88 5.39 -5.49
CA LEU A 599 -31.40 5.95 -4.23
C LEU A 599 -32.54 6.54 -3.33
N LYS A 600 -33.53 7.17 -3.95
CA LYS A 600 -34.65 7.77 -3.19
C LYS A 600 -35.49 6.71 -2.48
N LYS A 601 -35.70 5.54 -3.11
CA LYS A 601 -36.42 4.41 -2.48
C LYS A 601 -35.57 3.64 -1.49
N ILE A 602 -34.32 3.37 -1.83
CA ILE A 602 -33.39 2.64 -0.94
C ILE A 602 -33.19 3.40 0.38
N LYS A 603 -33.07 4.72 0.37
CA LYS A 603 -32.96 5.55 1.59
C LYS A 603 -34.18 5.47 2.53
N GLN A 604 -35.33 5.03 2.05
CA GLN A 604 -36.53 4.87 2.87
C GLN A 604 -36.60 3.50 3.56
N LEU A 605 -35.75 2.55 3.14
CA LEU A 605 -35.71 1.23 3.76
C LEU A 605 -35.03 1.30 5.13
N LYS A 606 -35.66 0.65 6.08
CA LYS A 606 -35.08 0.42 7.41
C LYS A 606 -34.63 -1.03 7.52
N VAL A 607 -33.43 -1.22 7.95
CA VAL A 607 -32.85 -2.55 8.19
C VAL A 607 -32.78 -2.78 9.70
N PHE A 608 -33.20 -3.94 10.14
CA PHE A 608 -33.31 -4.29 11.55
C PHE A 608 -32.51 -5.55 11.85
N ASN A 609 -31.96 -5.60 13.03
CA ASN A 609 -31.53 -6.85 13.62
C ASN A 609 -32.76 -7.48 14.27
N TYR A 610 -33.00 -8.79 14.04
CA TYR A 610 -34.15 -9.50 14.57
C TYR A 610 -33.83 -10.97 14.85
N THR A 611 -34.69 -11.62 15.61
CA THR A 611 -34.71 -13.07 15.78
C THR A 611 -36.12 -13.58 15.51
N PHE A 612 -36.26 -14.78 15.03
CA PHE A 612 -37.59 -15.37 14.84
C PHE A 612 -38.22 -15.76 16.19
N LYS A 613 -39.50 -15.46 16.37
CA LYS A 613 -40.21 -15.75 17.65
C LYS A 613 -40.26 -17.24 18.01
N LYS A 614 -40.18 -18.13 16.99
CA LYS A 614 -40.18 -19.59 17.14
C LYS A 614 -38.78 -20.19 17.21
N ASP A 615 -37.75 -19.38 17.10
CA ASP A 615 -36.34 -19.84 17.20
C ASP A 615 -35.91 -19.81 18.66
N GLU A 616 -35.79 -20.97 19.28
CA GLU A 616 -35.36 -21.11 20.67
C GLU A 616 -33.92 -20.67 20.88
N THR A 617 -33.08 -20.78 19.85
CA THR A 617 -31.67 -20.38 19.88
C THR A 617 -31.48 -18.86 19.75
N LYS A 618 -32.53 -18.13 19.38
CA LYS A 618 -32.52 -16.68 19.12
C LYS A 618 -31.43 -16.26 18.16
N THR A 619 -31.25 -17.04 17.11
CA THR A 619 -30.24 -16.76 16.08
C THR A 619 -30.42 -15.35 15.51
N PRO A 620 -29.39 -14.51 15.54
CA PRO A 620 -29.49 -13.13 15.03
C PRO A 620 -29.62 -13.11 13.51
N HIS A 621 -30.54 -12.30 13.01
CA HIS A 621 -30.74 -12.05 11.60
C HIS A 621 -30.74 -10.55 11.34
N VAL A 622 -30.42 -10.15 10.13
CA VAL A 622 -30.50 -8.78 9.66
C VAL A 622 -31.43 -8.74 8.44
N GLY A 623 -32.35 -7.82 8.42
CA GLY A 623 -33.26 -7.71 7.28
C GLY A 623 -34.28 -6.59 7.40
N VAL A 624 -35.20 -6.57 6.46
CA VAL A 624 -36.29 -5.60 6.39
C VAL A 624 -37.58 -6.22 6.87
N ILE A 625 -38.48 -5.41 7.42
CA ILE A 625 -39.80 -5.83 7.84
C ILE A 625 -40.75 -5.72 6.63
N ALA A 626 -41.47 -6.81 6.31
CA ALA A 626 -42.33 -6.87 5.13
C ALA A 626 -43.36 -5.73 5.06
N GLN A 627 -43.95 -5.34 6.21
CA GLN A 627 -44.94 -4.26 6.28
C GLN A 627 -44.30 -2.89 5.96
N ASP A 628 -43.03 -2.67 6.32
CA ASP A 628 -42.32 -1.42 6.00
C ASP A 628 -41.85 -1.44 4.55
N LEU A 629 -41.36 -2.60 4.09
CA LEU A 629 -40.99 -2.78 2.68
C LEU A 629 -42.19 -2.53 1.75
N GLN A 630 -43.40 -2.97 2.11
CA GLN A 630 -44.59 -2.79 1.33
C GLN A 630 -44.92 -1.34 1.02
N LYS A 631 -44.57 -0.42 1.93
CA LYS A 631 -44.76 1.04 1.75
C LYS A 631 -43.85 1.61 0.65
N VAL A 632 -42.69 1.03 0.45
CA VAL A 632 -41.66 1.50 -0.47
C VAL A 632 -41.67 0.71 -1.79
N PHE A 633 -41.84 -0.61 -1.69
CA PHE A 633 -41.87 -1.56 -2.78
C PHE A 633 -43.12 -2.46 -2.65
N PRO A 634 -44.34 -1.97 -2.99
CA PRO A 634 -45.55 -2.73 -2.78
C PRO A 634 -45.57 -4.05 -3.54
N ASP A 635 -45.01 -4.07 -4.75
CA ASP A 635 -44.98 -5.26 -5.61
C ASP A 635 -43.97 -6.33 -5.13
N ALA A 636 -43.04 -5.96 -4.26
CA ALA A 636 -42.08 -6.87 -3.66
C ALA A 636 -42.65 -7.67 -2.49
N VAL A 637 -43.86 -7.38 -2.04
CA VAL A 637 -44.45 -8.02 -0.87
C VAL A 637 -45.76 -8.73 -1.29
N LYS A 638 -45.84 -10.00 -0.96
CA LYS A 638 -47.05 -10.83 -1.21
C LYS A 638 -47.53 -11.42 0.10
N LYS A 639 -48.85 -11.59 0.23
CA LYS A 639 -49.46 -12.30 1.35
C LYS A 639 -49.51 -13.79 0.98
N GLY A 640 -48.92 -14.64 1.82
CA GLY A 640 -48.98 -16.08 1.70
C GLY A 640 -50.38 -16.64 2.03
N THR A 641 -50.60 -17.89 1.72
CA THR A 641 -51.85 -18.62 2.05
C THR A 641 -52.04 -18.80 3.55
N ASP A 642 -50.95 -18.74 4.30
CA ASP A 642 -50.87 -18.74 5.78
C ASP A 642 -51.12 -17.38 6.43
N GLY A 643 -51.41 -16.36 5.62
CA GLY A 643 -51.71 -15.00 6.05
C GLY A 643 -50.47 -14.14 6.37
N PHE A 644 -49.27 -14.71 6.35
CA PHE A 644 -48.02 -13.98 6.53
C PHE A 644 -47.55 -13.30 5.26
N LEU A 645 -46.81 -12.21 5.41
CA LEU A 645 -46.22 -11.49 4.27
C LEU A 645 -44.84 -12.08 3.96
N THR A 646 -44.65 -12.33 2.66
CA THR A 646 -43.35 -12.75 2.09
C THR A 646 -42.77 -11.64 1.24
N ILE A 647 -41.47 -11.58 1.09
CA ILE A 647 -40.76 -10.55 0.34
C ILE A 647 -39.98 -11.16 -0.83
N ARG A 648 -39.95 -10.43 -1.94
CA ARG A 648 -39.12 -10.74 -3.10
C ARG A 648 -37.91 -9.82 -3.09
N PHE A 649 -36.74 -10.39 -2.94
CA PHE A 649 -35.48 -9.64 -2.78
C PHE A 649 -35.02 -8.94 -4.06
N GLU A 650 -35.36 -9.46 -5.23
CA GLU A 650 -34.86 -8.96 -6.51
C GLU A 650 -35.19 -7.47 -6.72
N ASP A 651 -36.37 -7.01 -6.31
CA ASP A 651 -36.76 -5.61 -6.48
C ASP A 651 -35.88 -4.65 -5.70
N MET A 652 -35.45 -5.05 -4.48
CA MET A 652 -34.50 -4.28 -3.69
C MET A 652 -33.10 -4.35 -4.28
N PHE A 653 -32.68 -5.52 -4.75
CA PHE A 653 -31.36 -5.74 -5.35
C PHE A 653 -31.17 -4.83 -6.59
N PHE A 654 -32.13 -4.83 -7.51
CA PHE A 654 -32.03 -3.99 -8.70
C PHE A 654 -32.18 -2.50 -8.37
N ALA A 655 -32.97 -2.14 -7.36
CA ALA A 655 -33.01 -0.77 -6.85
C ALA A 655 -31.68 -0.33 -6.20
N MET A 656 -30.93 -1.24 -5.55
CA MET A 656 -29.58 -0.98 -5.06
C MET A 656 -28.61 -0.72 -6.21
N ILE A 657 -28.67 -1.50 -7.29
CA ILE A 657 -27.83 -1.27 -8.48
C ILE A 657 -28.09 0.13 -9.04
N ASN A 658 -29.35 0.53 -9.18
CA ASN A 658 -29.71 1.87 -9.64
C ASN A 658 -29.24 2.96 -8.65
N SER A 659 -29.30 2.68 -7.35
CA SER A 659 -28.81 3.61 -6.32
C SER A 659 -27.32 3.86 -6.41
N ILE A 660 -26.53 2.82 -6.70
CA ILE A 660 -25.07 2.92 -6.91
C ILE A 660 -24.80 3.80 -8.14
N LYS A 661 -25.51 3.56 -9.26
CA LYS A 661 -25.38 4.40 -10.46
C LYS A 661 -25.74 5.87 -10.19
N GLU A 662 -26.81 6.12 -9.42
CA GLU A 662 -27.20 7.49 -9.04
C GLU A 662 -26.18 8.16 -8.10
N LEU A 663 -25.52 7.38 -7.24
CA LEU A 663 -24.44 7.87 -6.37
C LEU A 663 -23.20 8.23 -7.18
N ASP A 664 -22.85 7.38 -8.13
CA ASP A 664 -21.71 7.57 -9.04
C ASP A 664 -21.86 8.87 -9.84
N LEU A 665 -23.02 9.06 -10.47
CA LEU A 665 -23.33 10.30 -11.18
C LEU A 665 -23.26 11.55 -10.29
N LYS A 666 -23.66 11.42 -9.01
CA LYS A 666 -23.55 12.53 -8.05
C LYS A 666 -22.09 12.78 -7.66
N TYR A 667 -21.31 11.73 -7.51
CA TYR A 667 -19.90 11.83 -7.21
C TYR A 667 -19.16 12.55 -8.36
N GLU A 668 -19.38 12.13 -9.60
CA GLU A 668 -18.81 12.78 -10.80
C GLU A 668 -19.19 14.27 -10.88
N ALA A 669 -20.47 14.59 -10.57
CA ALA A 669 -20.92 15.98 -10.54
C ALA A 669 -20.24 16.80 -9.42
N GLN A 670 -19.99 16.19 -8.27
CA GLN A 670 -19.27 16.84 -7.16
C GLN A 670 -17.80 17.04 -7.51
N GLU A 671 -17.13 16.05 -8.10
CA GLU A 671 -15.75 16.14 -8.56
C GLU A 671 -15.58 17.26 -9.60
N LYS A 672 -16.47 17.32 -10.57
CA LYS A 672 -16.51 18.42 -11.52
C LYS A 672 -16.67 19.77 -10.82
N ARG A 673 -17.53 19.84 -9.81
CA ARG A 673 -17.76 21.08 -9.03
C ARG A 673 -16.54 21.48 -8.21
N ILE A 674 -15.82 20.49 -7.65
CA ILE A 674 -14.56 20.74 -6.92
C ILE A 674 -13.53 21.32 -7.88
N ASN A 675 -13.33 20.72 -9.04
CA ASN A 675 -12.38 21.19 -10.06
C ASN A 675 -12.71 22.63 -10.55
N GLU A 676 -14.02 22.93 -10.68
CA GLU A 676 -14.46 24.29 -11.01
C GLU A 676 -14.12 25.30 -9.90
N LEU A 677 -14.35 24.92 -8.63
CA LEU A 677 -14.04 25.74 -7.46
C LEU A 677 -12.54 25.95 -7.28
N GLU A 678 -11.74 24.91 -7.48
CA GLU A 678 -10.27 25.00 -7.44
C GLU A 678 -9.74 25.96 -8.53
N THR A 679 -10.32 25.87 -9.71
CA THR A 679 -9.99 26.80 -10.81
C THR A 679 -10.37 28.26 -10.45
N GLN A 680 -11.54 28.45 -9.84
CA GLN A 680 -11.96 29.77 -9.37
C GLN A 680 -11.04 30.29 -8.26
N LEU A 681 -10.65 29.44 -7.31
CA LEU A 681 -9.75 29.78 -6.22
C LEU A 681 -8.38 30.19 -6.75
N LYS A 682 -7.83 29.42 -7.71
CA LYS A 682 -6.57 29.76 -8.38
C LYS A 682 -6.62 31.11 -9.08
N ASN A 683 -7.73 31.39 -9.77
CA ASN A 683 -7.94 32.67 -10.42
C ASN A 683 -8.07 33.82 -9.41
N GLN A 684 -8.73 33.60 -8.27
CA GLN A 684 -8.83 34.61 -7.19
C GLN A 684 -7.46 34.86 -6.55
N ASN A 685 -6.67 33.83 -6.28
CA ASN A 685 -5.32 33.96 -5.74
C ASN A 685 -4.42 34.73 -6.68
N THR A 686 -4.45 34.42 -7.99
CA THR A 686 -3.71 35.16 -9.00
C THR A 686 -4.14 36.66 -9.08
N ARG A 687 -5.43 36.91 -8.82
CA ARG A 687 -5.95 38.30 -8.77
C ARG A 687 -5.50 39.02 -7.50
N LEU A 688 -5.45 38.29 -6.37
CA LEU A 688 -4.95 38.81 -5.10
C LEU A 688 -3.47 39.18 -5.19
N GLU A 689 -2.65 38.26 -5.74
CA GLU A 689 -1.22 38.51 -5.98
C GLU A 689 -0.97 39.74 -6.87
N LYS A 690 -1.81 39.88 -7.92
CA LYS A 690 -1.74 41.08 -8.77
C LYS A 690 -2.16 42.37 -8.05
N LEU A 691 -3.07 42.29 -7.08
CA LEU A 691 -3.48 43.42 -6.25
C LEU A 691 -2.41 43.75 -5.21
N GLU A 692 -1.82 42.74 -4.60
CA GLU A 692 -0.71 42.91 -3.65
C GLU A 692 0.55 43.52 -4.33
N ALA A 693 0.82 43.06 -5.57
CA ALA A 693 1.90 43.66 -6.39
C ALA A 693 1.64 45.11 -6.83
N LYS A 694 0.38 45.57 -6.82
CA LYS A 694 0.02 46.97 -7.08
C LYS A 694 0.02 47.82 -5.82
N LEU A 695 0.02 47.23 -4.64
CA LEU A 695 0.02 47.91 -3.33
C LEU A 695 1.45 48.07 -2.77
N LYS A 696 2.41 47.34 -3.31
CA LYS A 696 3.85 47.55 -3.16
C LYS A 696 4.36 48.48 -4.25
#